data_6215d7adf3b3ed36e022a32d4357acdd
#
_entry.id   6215d7adf3b3ed36e022a32d4357acdd
#
_cell.length_a   1.000
_cell.length_b   1.000
_cell.length_c   1.000
_cell.angle_alpha   90.00
_cell.angle_beta   90.00
_cell.angle_gamma   90.00
#
_symmetry.space_group_name_H-M   'P 1'
#
loop_
_entity.id
_entity.type
_entity.pdbx_description
1 polymer ?
#
loop_
_entity_poly.entity_id
_entity_poly.type
_entity_poly.pdbx_seq_one_letter_code
_entity_poly.pdbx_strand_id
1 'polypeptide(L)'
;MKKNVLTYTVVALIILAACQGNQPAPPANTGLPADAAAIMAERGLTQDDAYAALKTYIPSGKTDPYIMFASGGQGGQVLAIGVPSMRILKLIGVFTPEPWQGYGYGGSSDETLQGGDMPDGSPLRWGDTHHPNLSETNGEYDGQFLFINDKANARLAVIDLRDFETKQLVKNPNSINDHGGAFVTPNTEYVIEGPQYAAPLGWEYAALEEYQDKYRGLITFWKFDRTKGRVDPAQSFQIELPPYWQDLCDAGKGVSEGWFFCNSFNTELATGGVELGNPPFEAGTTKNDTDYLHIFNWKKAEEVFKAGNVEQMNGIAVIRMETAIKEGILFFTPEPKSPHGADVTPGGEFIVVGGKLDPHVTIYSFEKIKAAIDGGGLETDGYGVPVIPLDKSMEAQVELGLGPLHTVYDDKGYAYTSLFLDSAVARWSLGGAYAKLHPEDPWKLVQKLPVQYNIGHITAAEGDTASPDGGYVVALNKWSIDRFANVGPLLPQNFQLVDISKTGDQMKVLYDMPIGMAEPHYAQIIKADKLKPFEVYPEVGWNPETMSVDPNAITDASQAKVVRDGNKVEVWMAVVRSHYTPERVEVNKGDHVIWHFTNLERTRDATHGFALAGYNINLSLEPGETQTIEFDANKSGTFTYYCTEFCSALHLEMIGYFLVKP
;
A
#
# COMPACT_ATOMS: atom_id res chain seq x y z
N MET A 1 -8.08 84.69 7.96
CA MET A 1 -8.89 83.61 8.43
C MET A 1 -9.78 82.90 7.35
N LYS A 2 -9.32 82.79 6.10
CA LYS A 2 -10.12 82.17 5.01
C LYS A 2 -9.41 81.02 4.26
N LYS A 3 -8.24 80.58 4.70
CA LYS A 3 -7.51 79.44 4.05
C LYS A 3 -7.63 78.07 4.75
N ASN A 4 -8.12 78.01 6.00
CA ASN A 4 -8.14 76.76 6.77
C ASN A 4 -9.48 75.98 6.69
N VAL A 5 -10.55 76.65 6.19
CA VAL A 5 -11.89 75.95 6.08
C VAL A 5 -11.94 75.05 4.84
N LEU A 6 -11.21 75.41 3.76
CA LEU A 6 -11.22 74.57 2.54
C LEU A 6 -10.43 73.27 2.67
N THR A 7 -9.41 73.27 3.53
CA THR A 7 -8.56 72.09 3.74
C THR A 7 -9.27 71.01 4.59
N TYR A 8 -10.10 71.41 5.56
CA TYR A 8 -10.87 70.46 6.38
C TYR A 8 -12.05 69.85 5.64
N THR A 9 -12.65 70.54 4.68
CA THR A 9 -13.76 70.03 3.87
C THR A 9 -13.26 68.99 2.86
N VAL A 10 -12.07 69.11 2.30
CA VAL A 10 -11.47 68.15 1.37
C VAL A 10 -11.01 66.88 2.12
N VAL A 11 -10.45 67.04 3.33
CA VAL A 11 -10.05 65.89 4.16
C VAL A 11 -11.27 65.11 4.67
N ALA A 12 -12.37 65.78 5.03
CA ALA A 12 -13.62 65.10 5.43
C ALA A 12 -14.29 64.35 4.28
N LEU A 13 -14.18 64.85 3.03
CA LEU A 13 -14.70 64.16 1.85
C LEU A 13 -13.86 62.95 1.43
N ILE A 14 -12.54 62.99 1.65
CA ILE A 14 -11.64 61.86 1.37
C ILE A 14 -11.82 60.76 2.42
N ILE A 15 -12.10 61.09 3.69
CA ILE A 15 -12.37 60.12 4.75
C ILE A 15 -13.73 59.44 4.55
N LEU A 16 -14.75 60.12 4.02
CA LEU A 16 -16.04 59.53 3.69
C LEU A 16 -16.03 58.65 2.44
N ALA A 17 -15.09 58.88 1.51
CA ALA A 17 -14.90 58.00 0.35
C ALA A 17 -14.12 56.73 0.69
N ALA A 18 -13.30 56.70 1.76
CA ALA A 18 -12.56 55.53 2.22
C ALA A 18 -13.38 54.54 3.07
N CYS A 19 -14.59 54.92 3.46
CA CYS A 19 -15.51 54.08 4.25
C CYS A 19 -16.67 53.48 3.44
N GLN A 20 -16.66 53.60 2.10
CA GLN A 20 -17.50 52.72 1.29
C GLN A 20 -16.78 51.40 1.16
N GLY A 21 -16.99 50.50 2.15
CA GLY A 21 -16.63 49.11 2.04
C GLY A 21 -17.20 48.57 0.73
N ASN A 22 -16.37 47.84 -0.02
CA ASN A 22 -16.82 47.04 -1.16
C ASN A 22 -18.03 46.25 -0.70
N GLN A 23 -19.23 46.65 -1.08
CA GLN A 23 -20.37 45.75 -1.00
C GLN A 23 -20.01 44.54 -1.86
N PRO A 24 -20.08 43.33 -1.35
CA PRO A 24 -19.87 42.14 -2.18
C PRO A 24 -20.85 42.22 -3.35
N ALA A 25 -20.36 41.98 -4.55
CA ALA A 25 -21.18 41.88 -5.74
C ALA A 25 -22.36 40.93 -5.45
N PRO A 26 -23.58 41.22 -5.93
CA PRO A 26 -24.72 40.35 -5.72
C PRO A 26 -24.33 38.94 -6.18
N PRO A 27 -24.67 37.88 -5.44
CA PRO A 27 -24.28 36.52 -5.79
C PRO A 27 -24.75 36.22 -7.21
N ALA A 28 -23.83 35.75 -8.05
CA ALA A 28 -24.19 35.22 -9.36
C ALA A 28 -25.32 34.18 -9.16
N ASN A 29 -26.29 34.13 -10.06
CA ASN A 29 -27.38 33.16 -10.01
C ASN A 29 -26.77 31.76 -10.11
N THR A 30 -26.48 31.14 -8.98
CA THR A 30 -25.79 29.85 -8.87
C THR A 30 -26.69 28.66 -9.17
N GLY A 31 -27.99 28.87 -9.34
CA GLY A 31 -28.98 27.80 -9.41
C GLY A 31 -29.18 27.01 -8.12
N LEU A 32 -28.47 27.38 -7.06
CA LEU A 32 -28.57 26.77 -5.74
C LEU A 32 -29.74 27.35 -4.93
N PRO A 33 -30.30 26.60 -3.97
CA PRO A 33 -31.26 27.14 -3.00
C PRO A 33 -30.71 28.40 -2.31
N ALA A 34 -31.59 29.36 -2.00
CA ALA A 34 -31.21 30.66 -1.43
C ALA A 34 -30.32 30.54 -0.17
N ASP A 35 -30.64 29.58 0.71
CA ASP A 35 -29.89 29.32 1.94
C ASP A 35 -28.46 28.82 1.63
N ALA A 36 -28.30 27.96 0.64
CA ALA A 36 -26.98 27.48 0.20
C ALA A 36 -26.14 28.61 -0.39
N ALA A 37 -26.75 29.46 -1.21
CA ALA A 37 -26.10 30.64 -1.76
C ALA A 37 -25.67 31.64 -0.66
N ALA A 38 -26.49 31.82 0.38
CA ALA A 38 -26.16 32.66 1.52
C ALA A 38 -24.97 32.12 2.32
N ILE A 39 -24.92 30.81 2.59
CA ILE A 39 -23.80 30.14 3.25
C ILE A 39 -22.51 30.27 2.42
N MET A 40 -22.58 30.10 1.12
CA MET A 40 -21.42 30.29 0.24
C MET A 40 -20.87 31.71 0.34
N ALA A 41 -21.76 32.70 0.29
CA ALA A 41 -21.38 34.12 0.39
C ALA A 41 -20.76 34.45 1.77
N GLU A 42 -21.38 33.97 2.86
CA GLU A 42 -20.89 34.15 4.24
C GLU A 42 -19.49 33.56 4.42
N ARG A 43 -19.24 32.36 3.86
CA ARG A 43 -17.97 31.65 3.98
C ARG A 43 -16.95 32.03 2.90
N GLY A 44 -17.30 32.88 1.96
CA GLY A 44 -16.43 33.27 0.83
C GLY A 44 -16.12 32.11 -0.13
N LEU A 45 -17.02 31.12 -0.25
CA LEU A 45 -16.83 29.95 -1.11
C LEU A 45 -17.12 30.30 -2.57
N THR A 46 -16.30 29.71 -3.44
CA THR A 46 -16.45 29.79 -4.90
C THR A 46 -17.42 28.70 -5.42
N GLN A 47 -17.75 28.76 -6.70
CA GLN A 47 -18.49 27.67 -7.35
C GLN A 47 -17.70 26.37 -7.42
N ASP A 48 -16.37 26.45 -7.55
CA ASP A 48 -15.50 25.28 -7.53
C ASP A 48 -15.45 24.63 -6.15
N ASP A 49 -15.47 25.41 -5.06
CA ASP A 49 -15.60 24.87 -3.70
C ASP A 49 -16.93 24.15 -3.49
N ALA A 50 -18.03 24.71 -3.99
CA ALA A 50 -19.34 24.05 -3.95
C ALA A 50 -19.36 22.77 -4.79
N TYR A 51 -18.78 22.79 -5.96
CA TYR A 51 -18.64 21.60 -6.81
C TYR A 51 -17.84 20.50 -6.09
N ALA A 52 -16.70 20.84 -5.50
CA ALA A 52 -15.86 19.90 -4.75
C ALA A 52 -16.61 19.29 -3.57
N ALA A 53 -17.35 20.12 -2.80
CA ALA A 53 -18.16 19.64 -1.68
C ALA A 53 -19.28 18.67 -2.14
N LEU A 54 -19.95 18.96 -3.27
CA LEU A 54 -20.99 18.09 -3.81
C LEU A 54 -20.42 16.77 -4.34
N LYS A 55 -19.22 16.78 -4.90
CA LYS A 55 -18.53 15.59 -5.42
C LYS A 55 -18.01 14.64 -4.33
N THR A 56 -17.68 15.19 -3.16
CA THR A 56 -17.06 14.43 -2.05
C THR A 56 -18.05 14.07 -0.94
N TYR A 57 -19.23 14.68 -0.93
CA TYR A 57 -20.22 14.42 0.10
C TYR A 57 -20.93 13.08 -0.10
N ILE A 58 -20.79 12.20 0.88
CA ILE A 58 -21.55 10.95 0.98
C ILE A 58 -22.59 11.11 2.08
N PRO A 59 -23.90 11.09 1.76
CA PRO A 59 -24.97 11.26 2.75
C PRO A 59 -25.04 10.09 3.72
N SER A 60 -25.59 10.35 4.91
CA SER A 60 -25.84 9.32 5.93
C SER A 60 -26.64 8.15 5.36
N GLY A 61 -26.24 6.93 5.68
CA GLY A 61 -26.85 5.70 5.18
C GLY A 61 -26.42 5.30 3.76
N LYS A 62 -25.43 5.99 3.20
CA LYS A 62 -24.77 5.62 1.94
C LYS A 62 -23.30 5.30 2.19
N THR A 63 -22.74 4.43 1.36
CA THR A 63 -21.32 4.06 1.36
C THR A 63 -20.60 4.72 0.21
N ASP A 64 -19.29 4.87 0.34
CA ASP A 64 -18.43 5.30 -0.76
C ASP A 64 -18.46 4.27 -1.90
N PRO A 65 -18.45 4.72 -3.17
CA PRO A 65 -18.42 3.80 -4.33
C PRO A 65 -17.07 3.11 -4.52
N TYR A 66 -16.00 3.63 -3.92
CA TYR A 66 -14.67 3.05 -3.97
C TYR A 66 -14.06 3.00 -2.58
N ILE A 67 -13.13 2.05 -2.40
CA ILE A 67 -12.26 1.95 -1.23
C ILE A 67 -10.80 2.03 -1.70
N MET A 68 -10.03 2.90 -1.08
CA MET A 68 -8.60 3.01 -1.27
C MET A 68 -7.89 2.29 -0.13
N PHE A 69 -6.96 1.40 -0.45
CA PHE A 69 -6.03 0.81 0.49
C PHE A 69 -4.69 1.52 0.35
N ALA A 70 -4.29 2.25 1.39
CA ALA A 70 -3.04 3.01 1.41
C ALA A 70 -2.10 2.47 2.47
N SER A 71 -0.80 2.43 2.15
CA SER A 71 0.23 2.09 3.13
C SER A 71 0.31 3.13 4.24
N GLY A 72 0.60 2.70 5.45
CA GLY A 72 0.83 3.56 6.62
C GLY A 72 2.32 3.85 6.86
N GLY A 73 3.22 3.46 5.95
CA GLY A 73 4.66 3.66 6.08
C GLY A 73 5.21 3.01 7.36
N GLN A 74 6.10 3.73 8.04
CA GLN A 74 6.73 3.28 9.29
C GLN A 74 5.74 3.08 10.46
N GLY A 75 4.47 3.43 10.28
CA GLY A 75 3.41 3.08 11.23
C GLY A 75 3.05 1.59 11.20
N GLY A 76 3.42 0.88 10.13
CA GLY A 76 3.25 -0.57 10.01
C GLY A 76 1.82 -1.04 9.77
N GLN A 77 0.90 -0.17 9.33
CA GLN A 77 -0.49 -0.50 9.05
C GLN A 77 -0.89 -0.19 7.61
N VAL A 78 -2.07 -0.65 7.22
CA VAL A 78 -2.77 -0.24 6.00
C VAL A 78 -4.01 0.56 6.38
N LEU A 79 -4.26 1.65 5.66
CA LEU A 79 -5.44 2.48 5.81
C LEU A 79 -6.48 2.09 4.76
N ALA A 80 -7.70 1.73 5.18
CA ALA A 80 -8.85 1.62 4.30
C ALA A 80 -9.60 2.96 4.31
N ILE A 81 -9.68 3.61 3.15
CA ILE A 81 -10.22 4.98 3.00
C ILE A 81 -11.33 4.98 1.97
N GLY A 82 -12.49 5.52 2.32
CA GLY A 82 -13.60 5.71 1.38
C GLY A 82 -13.31 6.82 0.36
N VAL A 83 -13.56 6.57 -0.91
CA VAL A 83 -13.44 7.54 -2.00
C VAL A 83 -14.81 7.70 -2.67
N PRO A 84 -15.34 8.92 -2.81
CA PRO A 84 -14.66 10.23 -2.71
C PRO A 84 -14.72 10.93 -1.34
N SER A 85 -15.28 10.34 -0.29
CA SER A 85 -15.42 11.05 0.99
C SER A 85 -14.10 11.31 1.71
N MET A 86 -13.05 10.59 1.34
CA MET A 86 -11.72 10.62 1.97
C MET A 86 -11.77 10.34 3.48
N ARG A 87 -12.69 9.47 3.92
CA ARG A 87 -12.82 9.05 5.32
C ARG A 87 -12.01 7.80 5.58
N ILE A 88 -11.19 7.80 6.63
CA ILE A 88 -10.58 6.57 7.13
C ILE A 88 -11.68 5.69 7.71
N LEU A 89 -11.84 4.49 7.17
CA LEU A 89 -12.87 3.53 7.55
C LEU A 89 -12.32 2.47 8.51
N LYS A 90 -11.10 1.99 8.27
CA LYS A 90 -10.42 1.01 9.11
C LYS A 90 -8.91 1.20 9.02
N LEU A 91 -8.22 0.86 10.11
CA LEU A 91 -6.78 0.64 10.16
C LEU A 91 -6.55 -0.86 10.29
N ILE A 92 -5.69 -1.40 9.43
CA ILE A 92 -5.34 -2.82 9.44
C ILE A 92 -3.91 -2.93 9.96
N GLY A 93 -3.70 -3.60 11.08
CA GLY A 93 -2.37 -3.89 11.61
C GLY A 93 -1.66 -4.90 10.74
N VAL A 94 -0.41 -4.65 10.38
CA VAL A 94 0.39 -5.54 9.54
C VAL A 94 1.75 -5.80 10.16
N PHE A 95 2.64 -4.81 10.18
CA PHE A 95 3.98 -4.92 10.75
C PHE A 95 4.08 -4.16 12.08
N THR A 96 3.05 -4.28 12.90
CA THR A 96 2.93 -3.60 14.18
C THR A 96 2.07 -4.42 15.14
N PRO A 97 2.52 -4.59 16.40
CA PRO A 97 1.76 -5.30 17.41
C PRO A 97 0.80 -4.40 18.20
N GLU A 98 0.48 -3.20 17.71
CA GLU A 98 -0.35 -2.25 18.44
C GLU A 98 -1.79 -2.77 18.64
N PRO A 99 -2.27 -2.98 19.87
CA PRO A 99 -3.58 -3.61 20.14
C PRO A 99 -4.77 -2.86 19.54
N TRP A 100 -4.71 -1.54 19.50
CA TRP A 100 -5.78 -0.68 18.98
C TRP A 100 -6.05 -0.86 17.47
N GLN A 101 -5.19 -1.59 16.78
CA GLN A 101 -5.35 -1.93 15.37
C GLN A 101 -6.11 -3.25 15.15
N GLY A 102 -6.73 -3.81 16.18
CA GLY A 102 -7.59 -4.97 16.09
C GLY A 102 -6.95 -6.31 16.43
N TYR A 103 -5.65 -6.34 16.77
CA TYR A 103 -4.95 -7.60 17.06
C TYR A 103 -4.77 -7.87 18.56
N GLY A 104 -4.44 -6.90 19.35
CA GLY A 104 -4.14 -7.12 20.76
C GLY A 104 -2.85 -7.90 21.01
N TYR A 105 -2.54 -8.10 22.30
CA TYR A 105 -1.43 -8.95 22.73
C TYR A 105 -1.96 -10.27 23.30
N GLY A 106 -1.35 -11.39 22.88
CA GLY A 106 -1.71 -12.73 23.34
C GLY A 106 -2.98 -13.27 22.69
N GLY A 107 -3.42 -12.69 21.56
CA GLY A 107 -4.49 -13.21 20.72
C GLY A 107 -4.00 -14.25 19.71
N SER A 108 -4.92 -14.86 18.97
CA SER A 108 -4.61 -15.85 17.93
C SER A 108 -3.74 -15.30 16.81
N SER A 109 -3.78 -13.99 16.55
CA SER A 109 -2.97 -13.33 15.53
C SER A 109 -1.54 -12.99 15.96
N ASP A 110 -1.17 -13.21 17.22
CA ASP A 110 0.13 -12.79 17.77
C ASP A 110 1.30 -13.48 17.06
N GLU A 111 1.17 -14.76 16.77
CA GLU A 111 2.17 -15.52 16.00
C GLU A 111 2.31 -14.99 14.57
N THR A 112 1.22 -14.69 13.91
CA THR A 112 1.20 -14.11 12.55
C THR A 112 1.94 -12.78 12.51
N LEU A 113 1.68 -11.89 13.46
CA LEU A 113 2.27 -10.54 13.48
C LEU A 113 3.75 -10.53 13.88
N GLN A 114 4.27 -11.60 14.46
CA GLN A 114 5.70 -11.69 14.79
C GLN A 114 6.61 -11.88 13.56
N GLY A 115 6.12 -12.46 12.49
CA GLY A 115 6.68 -12.52 11.14
C GLY A 115 8.19 -12.50 10.93
N GLY A 116 8.97 -13.22 11.75
CA GLY A 116 10.43 -13.35 11.63
C GLY A 116 11.23 -12.80 12.80
N ASP A 117 12.53 -13.08 12.77
CA ASP A 117 13.47 -12.71 13.80
C ASP A 117 14.54 -11.74 13.29
N MET A 118 15.04 -10.92 14.19
CA MET A 118 16.26 -10.14 14.01
C MET A 118 17.49 -11.08 13.95
N PRO A 119 18.64 -10.63 13.42
CA PRO A 119 19.86 -11.43 13.40
C PRO A 119 20.35 -11.91 14.79
N ASP A 120 19.97 -11.25 15.87
CA ASP A 120 20.27 -11.63 17.24
C ASP A 120 19.25 -12.61 17.85
N GLY A 121 18.26 -13.04 17.07
CA GLY A 121 17.20 -13.95 17.50
C GLY A 121 16.05 -13.28 18.25
N SER A 122 16.03 -11.96 18.38
CA SER A 122 14.87 -11.25 18.92
C SER A 122 13.78 -11.10 17.86
N PRO A 123 12.49 -11.09 18.24
CA PRO A 123 11.41 -10.98 17.26
C PRO A 123 11.38 -9.61 16.60
N LEU A 124 11.11 -9.59 15.29
CA LEU A 124 10.79 -8.36 14.55
C LEU A 124 9.48 -7.78 15.08
N ARG A 125 9.52 -6.52 15.51
CA ARG A 125 8.36 -5.85 16.12
C ARG A 125 7.84 -4.68 15.30
N TRP A 126 8.59 -4.27 14.28
CA TRP A 126 8.31 -3.09 13.50
C TRP A 126 8.62 -3.35 12.03
N GLY A 127 7.89 -2.68 11.14
CA GLY A 127 8.15 -2.67 9.72
C GLY A 127 7.56 -1.45 9.03
N ASP A 128 7.94 -1.28 7.77
CA ASP A 128 7.55 -0.18 6.90
C ASP A 128 6.63 -0.72 5.80
N THR A 129 5.30 -0.56 6.01
CA THR A 129 4.32 -0.91 4.96
C THR A 129 4.50 0.01 3.77
N HIS A 130 4.71 -0.55 2.57
CA HIS A 130 5.17 0.25 1.45
C HIS A 130 4.25 0.23 0.23
N HIS A 131 4.16 -0.88 -0.50
CA HIS A 131 3.33 -1.01 -1.70
C HIS A 131 2.19 -2.01 -1.49
N PRO A 132 0.97 -1.56 -1.14
CA PRO A 132 -0.21 -2.42 -1.14
C PRO A 132 -0.60 -2.79 -2.57
N ASN A 133 -0.92 -4.07 -2.81
CA ASN A 133 -1.38 -4.56 -4.09
C ASN A 133 -2.58 -5.50 -3.90
N LEU A 134 -3.66 -5.22 -4.62
CA LEU A 134 -4.88 -6.03 -4.61
C LEU A 134 -4.70 -7.29 -5.45
N SER A 135 -5.33 -8.38 -5.04
CA SER A 135 -5.39 -9.58 -5.87
C SER A 135 -6.20 -9.35 -7.14
N GLU A 136 -5.77 -10.01 -8.22
CA GLU A 136 -6.36 -9.89 -9.54
C GLU A 136 -6.87 -11.22 -10.08
N THR A 137 -7.91 -11.14 -10.90
CA THR A 137 -8.40 -12.20 -11.75
C THR A 137 -8.55 -11.66 -13.17
N ASN A 138 -7.81 -12.21 -14.12
CA ASN A 138 -7.73 -11.73 -15.50
C ASN A 138 -7.32 -10.24 -15.63
N GLY A 139 -6.42 -9.79 -14.76
CA GLY A 139 -5.93 -8.41 -14.74
C GLY A 139 -6.92 -7.39 -14.14
N GLU A 140 -7.93 -7.84 -13.41
CA GLU A 140 -8.94 -7.02 -12.74
C GLU A 140 -8.86 -7.25 -11.23
N TYR A 141 -8.94 -6.20 -10.43
CA TYR A 141 -9.07 -6.35 -8.98
C TYR A 141 -10.30 -7.19 -8.64
N ASP A 142 -10.13 -8.22 -7.83
CA ASP A 142 -11.20 -9.16 -7.48
C ASP A 142 -11.73 -9.00 -6.05
N GLY A 143 -11.09 -8.14 -5.24
CA GLY A 143 -11.53 -7.82 -3.89
C GLY A 143 -11.38 -8.94 -2.88
N GLN A 144 -10.54 -9.96 -3.13
CA GLN A 144 -10.37 -11.10 -2.23
C GLN A 144 -9.21 -10.91 -1.25
N PHE A 145 -8.06 -10.45 -1.75
CA PHE A 145 -6.84 -10.31 -0.95
C PHE A 145 -6.14 -9.00 -1.24
N LEU A 146 -5.36 -8.58 -0.25
CA LEU A 146 -4.42 -7.48 -0.37
C LEU A 146 -3.04 -7.97 0.10
N PHE A 147 -2.02 -7.66 -0.65
CA PHE A 147 -0.62 -7.93 -0.32
C PHE A 147 0.08 -6.62 0.00
N ILE A 148 1.07 -6.66 0.89
CA ILE A 148 1.91 -5.48 1.15
C ILE A 148 3.29 -5.91 1.61
N ASN A 149 4.31 -5.24 1.10
CA ASN A 149 5.70 -5.48 1.48
C ASN A 149 6.12 -4.64 2.69
N ASP A 150 7.11 -5.15 3.42
CA ASP A 150 7.89 -4.45 4.44
C ASP A 150 9.23 -4.00 3.83
N LYS A 151 9.32 -2.73 3.49
CA LYS A 151 10.54 -2.18 2.93
C LYS A 151 11.75 -2.35 3.83
N ALA A 152 11.56 -2.23 5.14
CA ALA A 152 12.65 -2.24 6.11
C ALA A 152 13.26 -3.64 6.32
N ASN A 153 12.43 -4.70 6.31
CA ASN A 153 12.83 -6.03 6.74
C ASN A 153 12.56 -7.13 5.69
N ALA A 154 12.22 -6.77 4.46
CA ALA A 154 11.91 -7.72 3.38
C ALA A 154 10.92 -8.82 3.81
N ARG A 155 9.73 -8.40 4.26
CA ARG A 155 8.61 -9.29 4.56
C ARG A 155 7.45 -9.01 3.64
N LEU A 156 6.71 -10.04 3.29
CA LEU A 156 5.43 -9.95 2.59
C LEU A 156 4.31 -10.26 3.55
N ALA A 157 3.26 -9.44 3.55
CA ALA A 157 2.01 -9.71 4.25
C ALA A 157 0.90 -10.11 3.28
N VAL A 158 0.05 -11.03 3.72
CA VAL A 158 -1.21 -11.40 3.08
C VAL A 158 -2.37 -10.98 3.98
N ILE A 159 -3.26 -10.14 3.46
CA ILE A 159 -4.46 -9.65 4.13
C ILE A 159 -5.68 -10.22 3.43
N ASP A 160 -6.62 -10.80 4.18
CA ASP A 160 -7.90 -11.29 3.64
C ASP A 160 -8.93 -10.17 3.69
N LEU A 161 -9.50 -9.79 2.54
CA LEU A 161 -10.47 -8.71 2.47
C LEU A 161 -11.90 -9.13 2.83
N ARG A 162 -12.10 -10.38 3.29
CA ARG A 162 -13.40 -10.78 3.88
C ARG A 162 -13.55 -10.30 5.32
N ASP A 163 -12.43 -10.12 6.06
CA ASP A 163 -12.43 -9.59 7.43
C ASP A 163 -11.46 -8.41 7.63
N PHE A 164 -10.66 -8.08 6.64
CA PHE A 164 -9.66 -7.02 6.69
C PHE A 164 -8.58 -7.26 7.74
N GLU A 165 -8.11 -8.51 7.83
CA GLU A 165 -7.07 -8.91 8.76
C GLU A 165 -5.88 -9.54 8.06
N THR A 166 -4.70 -9.34 8.64
CA THR A 166 -3.45 -9.97 8.19
C THR A 166 -3.45 -11.45 8.56
N LYS A 167 -3.24 -12.32 7.59
CA LYS A 167 -3.27 -13.78 7.76
C LYS A 167 -1.90 -14.44 7.70
N GLN A 168 -0.92 -13.77 7.12
CA GLN A 168 0.42 -14.32 7.00
C GLN A 168 1.44 -13.20 6.85
N LEU A 169 2.58 -13.34 7.54
CA LEU A 169 3.80 -12.61 7.26
C LEU A 169 4.87 -13.62 6.85
N VAL A 170 5.56 -13.34 5.72
CA VAL A 170 6.64 -14.20 5.23
C VAL A 170 7.91 -13.36 5.11
N LYS A 171 8.98 -13.79 5.79
CA LYS A 171 10.30 -13.18 5.69
C LYS A 171 11.01 -13.69 4.43
N ASN A 172 11.52 -12.77 3.60
CA ASN A 172 12.38 -13.14 2.49
C ASN A 172 13.75 -13.61 3.02
N PRO A 173 14.16 -14.86 2.72
CA PRO A 173 15.36 -15.42 3.34
C PRO A 173 16.67 -14.88 2.72
N ASN A 174 16.63 -14.31 1.52
CA ASN A 174 17.80 -13.88 0.77
C ASN A 174 17.84 -12.36 0.50
N SER A 175 16.82 -11.62 0.96
CA SER A 175 16.73 -10.17 0.79
C SER A 175 16.75 -9.44 2.12
N ILE A 176 17.49 -8.32 2.20
CA ILE A 176 17.62 -7.51 3.42
C ILE A 176 16.63 -6.34 3.47
N ASN A 177 16.10 -5.95 2.34
CA ASN A 177 15.09 -4.90 2.19
C ASN A 177 14.22 -5.25 0.98
N ASP A 178 13.08 -4.59 0.85
CA ASP A 178 12.16 -4.80 -0.25
C ASP A 178 11.42 -3.51 -0.58
N HIS A 179 11.74 -2.93 -1.73
CA HIS A 179 11.04 -1.73 -2.20
C HIS A 179 10.13 -2.04 -3.39
N GLY A 180 10.61 -2.81 -4.34
CA GLY A 180 9.93 -3.16 -5.57
C GLY A 180 8.95 -4.34 -5.43
N GLY A 181 8.01 -4.26 -4.50
CA GLY A 181 7.04 -5.34 -4.27
C GLY A 181 5.77 -4.76 -3.65
N ALA A 182 4.80 -5.48 -3.46
CA ALA A 182 4.17 -6.75 -3.60
C ALA A 182 3.29 -6.83 -4.88
N PHE A 183 3.86 -6.67 -6.07
CA PHE A 183 3.11 -6.70 -7.33
C PHE A 183 2.56 -8.09 -7.62
N VAL A 184 1.44 -8.18 -8.33
CA VAL A 184 0.78 -9.46 -8.61
C VAL A 184 0.76 -9.77 -10.10
N THR A 185 0.83 -11.06 -10.46
CA THR A 185 0.50 -11.50 -11.81
C THR A 185 -1.01 -11.37 -12.07
N PRO A 186 -1.48 -11.22 -13.33
CA PRO A 186 -2.88 -10.93 -13.66
C PRO A 186 -3.94 -11.91 -13.13
N ASN A 187 -3.53 -13.08 -12.65
CA ASN A 187 -4.41 -14.03 -11.96
C ASN A 187 -3.92 -14.33 -10.54
N THR A 188 -2.99 -13.52 -10.04
CA THR A 188 -2.37 -13.68 -8.71
C THR A 188 -1.80 -15.08 -8.52
N GLU A 189 -1.18 -15.66 -9.55
CA GLU A 189 -0.44 -16.90 -9.42
C GLU A 189 0.80 -16.70 -8.55
N TYR A 190 1.39 -15.50 -8.67
CA TYR A 190 2.54 -15.05 -7.90
C TYR A 190 2.32 -13.64 -7.37
N VAL A 191 2.86 -13.40 -6.18
CA VAL A 191 3.16 -12.08 -5.63
C VAL A 191 4.67 -11.86 -5.79
N ILE A 192 5.08 -10.69 -6.27
CA ILE A 192 6.45 -10.47 -6.73
C ILE A 192 7.07 -9.33 -5.93
N GLU A 193 8.29 -9.55 -5.46
CA GLU A 193 9.07 -8.60 -4.68
C GLU A 193 10.48 -8.44 -5.24
N GLY A 194 11.02 -7.22 -5.13
CA GLY A 194 12.40 -6.89 -5.48
C GLY A 194 13.08 -5.99 -4.45
N PRO A 195 14.28 -6.33 -3.99
CA PRO A 195 15.06 -5.47 -3.10
C PRO A 195 15.51 -4.20 -3.83
N GLN A 196 15.46 -3.08 -3.13
CA GLN A 196 15.97 -1.82 -3.66
C GLN A 196 17.50 -1.84 -3.80
N TYR A 197 18.18 -2.42 -2.82
CA TYR A 197 19.63 -2.39 -2.75
C TYR A 197 20.22 -3.79 -2.92
N ALA A 198 21.20 -3.91 -3.83
CA ALA A 198 21.95 -5.14 -3.97
C ALA A 198 22.73 -5.46 -2.70
N ALA A 199 22.81 -6.74 -2.38
CA ALA A 199 23.55 -7.26 -1.23
C ALA A 199 24.24 -8.57 -1.60
N PRO A 200 25.25 -9.02 -0.85
CA PRO A 200 25.77 -10.37 -1.01
C PRO A 200 24.68 -11.40 -0.80
N LEU A 201 24.54 -12.36 -1.71
CA LEU A 201 23.55 -13.44 -1.58
C LEU A 201 23.83 -14.25 -0.32
N GLY A 202 22.74 -14.66 0.35
CA GLY A 202 22.82 -15.49 1.55
C GLY A 202 23.32 -14.76 2.79
N TRP A 203 23.40 -13.42 2.79
CA TRP A 203 23.83 -12.58 3.91
C TRP A 203 25.30 -12.76 4.30
N GLU A 204 26.13 -13.29 3.40
CA GLU A 204 27.57 -13.40 3.63
C GLU A 204 28.24 -12.02 3.64
N TYR A 205 29.25 -11.85 4.48
CA TYR A 205 30.04 -10.63 4.46
C TYR A 205 30.85 -10.53 3.16
N ALA A 206 30.76 -9.39 2.49
CA ALA A 206 31.67 -9.01 1.42
C ALA A 206 32.07 -7.53 1.56
N ALA A 207 33.34 -7.22 1.27
CA ALA A 207 33.80 -5.84 1.27
C ALA A 207 33.17 -5.05 0.11
N LEU A 208 33.03 -3.72 0.25
CA LEU A 208 32.45 -2.88 -0.81
C LEU A 208 33.27 -2.88 -2.09
N GLU A 209 34.60 -3.11 -1.99
CA GLU A 209 35.50 -3.26 -3.14
C GLU A 209 35.19 -4.51 -3.97
N GLU A 210 34.48 -5.50 -3.40
CA GLU A 210 34.02 -6.70 -4.08
C GLU A 210 32.61 -6.56 -4.68
N TYR A 211 32.05 -5.32 -4.71
CA TYR A 211 30.65 -5.05 -5.10
C TYR A 211 30.27 -5.71 -6.43
N GLN A 212 31.10 -5.53 -7.45
CA GLN A 212 30.86 -6.08 -8.80
C GLN A 212 30.77 -7.62 -8.81
N ASP A 213 31.53 -8.29 -7.95
CA ASP A 213 31.67 -9.74 -7.97
C ASP A 213 30.77 -10.46 -6.95
N LYS A 214 30.45 -9.81 -5.82
CA LYS A 214 29.78 -10.45 -4.68
C LYS A 214 28.36 -9.97 -4.42
N TYR A 215 28.04 -8.72 -4.77
CA TYR A 215 26.70 -8.19 -4.57
C TYR A 215 25.81 -8.61 -5.73
N ARG A 216 24.55 -8.86 -5.45
CA ARG A 216 23.55 -9.30 -6.45
C ARG A 216 22.20 -8.63 -6.17
N GLY A 217 21.48 -8.35 -7.24
CA GLY A 217 20.06 -8.10 -7.22
C GLY A 217 19.29 -9.41 -7.15
N LEU A 218 18.02 -9.34 -6.83
CA LEU A 218 17.15 -10.50 -6.66
C LEU A 218 15.70 -10.12 -6.97
N ILE A 219 14.96 -10.97 -7.64
CA ILE A 219 13.51 -10.87 -7.73
C ILE A 219 12.90 -12.14 -7.18
N THR A 220 11.92 -12.01 -6.29
CA THR A 220 11.23 -13.14 -5.64
C THR A 220 9.83 -13.28 -6.19
N PHE A 221 9.47 -14.48 -6.60
CA PHE A 221 8.13 -14.89 -7.04
C PHE A 221 7.52 -15.78 -5.97
N TRP A 222 6.67 -15.21 -5.13
CA TRP A 222 5.94 -15.93 -4.09
C TRP A 222 4.71 -16.61 -4.67
N LYS A 223 4.68 -17.93 -4.71
CA LYS A 223 3.52 -18.69 -5.18
C LYS A 223 2.33 -18.49 -4.24
N PHE A 224 1.23 -17.96 -4.76
CA PHE A 224 0.03 -17.75 -3.97
C PHE A 224 -0.97 -18.90 -4.15
N ASP A 225 -1.45 -19.48 -3.04
CA ASP A 225 -2.54 -20.46 -2.99
C ASP A 225 -3.83 -19.76 -2.58
N ARG A 226 -4.67 -19.42 -3.57
CA ARG A 226 -5.95 -18.73 -3.33
C ARG A 226 -6.90 -19.50 -2.42
N THR A 227 -6.84 -20.85 -2.45
CA THR A 227 -7.72 -21.69 -1.64
C THR A 227 -7.38 -21.56 -0.16
N LYS A 228 -6.09 -21.45 0.14
CA LYS A 228 -5.62 -21.27 1.52
C LYS A 228 -5.55 -19.79 1.92
N GLY A 229 -5.52 -18.86 0.94
CA GLY A 229 -5.26 -17.47 1.18
C GLY A 229 -3.84 -17.21 1.74
N ARG A 230 -2.86 -17.99 1.26
CA ARG A 230 -1.47 -17.96 1.76
C ARG A 230 -0.48 -18.09 0.60
N VAL A 231 0.69 -17.50 0.74
CA VAL A 231 1.83 -17.84 -0.11
C VAL A 231 2.47 -19.14 0.37
N ASP A 232 2.99 -19.91 -0.58
CA ASP A 232 3.69 -21.17 -0.33
C ASP A 232 5.18 -21.01 -0.66
N PRO A 233 6.06 -20.79 0.33
CA PRO A 233 7.49 -20.62 0.09
C PRO A 233 8.15 -21.83 -0.60
N ALA A 234 7.62 -23.04 -0.40
CA ALA A 234 8.18 -24.24 -1.03
C ALA A 234 7.92 -24.33 -2.53
N GLN A 235 6.91 -23.60 -3.02
CA GLN A 235 6.58 -23.48 -4.44
C GLN A 235 7.00 -22.13 -5.05
N SER A 236 7.71 -21.34 -4.27
CA SER A 236 8.23 -20.03 -4.66
C SER A 236 9.65 -20.14 -5.19
N PHE A 237 10.08 -19.17 -5.99
CA PHE A 237 11.42 -19.11 -6.50
C PHE A 237 11.93 -17.66 -6.62
N GLN A 238 13.25 -17.55 -6.74
CA GLN A 238 13.95 -16.27 -6.94
C GLN A 238 14.76 -16.31 -8.23
N ILE A 239 14.98 -15.14 -8.82
CA ILE A 239 15.87 -14.95 -9.97
C ILE A 239 17.00 -14.03 -9.52
N GLU A 240 18.24 -14.51 -9.64
CA GLU A 240 19.44 -13.71 -9.39
C GLU A 240 19.69 -12.73 -10.52
N LEU A 241 20.10 -11.51 -10.17
CA LEU A 241 20.40 -10.41 -11.08
C LEU A 241 21.81 -9.86 -10.86
N PRO A 242 22.37 -9.11 -11.81
CA PRO A 242 23.51 -8.25 -11.55
C PRO A 242 23.30 -7.36 -10.32
N PRO A 243 24.36 -6.77 -9.74
CA PRO A 243 24.25 -5.95 -8.54
C PRO A 243 23.62 -4.58 -8.82
N TYR A 244 22.52 -4.57 -9.56
CA TYR A 244 21.77 -3.38 -9.91
C TYR A 244 20.70 -3.11 -8.87
N TRP A 245 20.53 -1.85 -8.54
CA TRP A 245 19.45 -1.40 -7.69
C TRP A 245 18.15 -1.44 -8.47
N GLN A 246 17.13 -2.01 -7.87
CA GLN A 246 15.79 -2.06 -8.43
C GLN A 246 14.88 -1.11 -7.70
N ASP A 247 13.87 -0.61 -8.40
CA ASP A 247 12.93 0.31 -7.83
C ASP A 247 11.52 -0.23 -7.98
N LEU A 248 10.76 0.19 -8.95
CA LEU A 248 9.40 -0.26 -9.14
C LEU A 248 9.27 -1.26 -10.28
N CYS A 249 8.28 -2.11 -10.11
CA CYS A 249 8.00 -3.17 -11.05
C CYS A 249 6.49 -3.20 -11.39
N ASP A 250 6.13 -3.88 -12.47
CA ASP A 250 4.74 -4.24 -12.78
C ASP A 250 4.70 -5.53 -13.60
N ALA A 251 3.64 -6.30 -13.43
CA ALA A 251 3.41 -7.51 -14.20
C ALA A 251 2.72 -7.19 -15.54
N GLY A 252 3.18 -7.81 -16.59
CA GLY A 252 2.54 -7.75 -17.89
C GLY A 252 1.13 -8.35 -17.84
N LYS A 253 0.19 -7.66 -18.45
CA LYS A 253 -1.22 -8.08 -18.60
C LYS A 253 -1.60 -8.10 -20.07
N GLY A 254 -2.74 -8.68 -20.44
CA GLY A 254 -3.19 -8.74 -21.83
C GLY A 254 -2.12 -9.33 -22.75
N VAL A 255 -1.60 -8.53 -23.71
CA VAL A 255 -0.63 -9.00 -24.72
C VAL A 255 0.75 -9.29 -24.12
N SER A 256 1.10 -8.71 -22.97
CA SER A 256 2.37 -8.96 -22.25
C SER A 256 2.24 -9.92 -21.07
N GLU A 257 1.10 -10.61 -20.93
CA GLU A 257 0.95 -11.64 -19.89
C GLU A 257 2.08 -12.69 -19.97
N GLY A 258 2.63 -13.04 -18.81
CA GLY A 258 3.78 -13.93 -18.73
C GLY A 258 5.13 -13.22 -18.63
N TRP A 259 5.11 -11.89 -18.70
CA TRP A 259 6.29 -11.04 -18.55
C TRP A 259 6.15 -10.14 -17.31
N PHE A 260 7.28 -9.63 -16.86
CA PHE A 260 7.39 -8.75 -15.71
C PHE A 260 8.47 -7.71 -15.98
N PHE A 261 8.27 -6.49 -15.52
CA PHE A 261 9.15 -5.37 -15.83
C PHE A 261 9.52 -4.64 -14.55
N CYS A 262 10.81 -4.31 -14.39
CA CYS A 262 11.30 -3.49 -13.29
C CYS A 262 12.23 -2.43 -13.81
N ASN A 263 12.11 -1.19 -13.36
CA ASN A 263 13.15 -0.22 -13.61
C ASN A 263 14.34 -0.38 -12.65
N SER A 264 15.49 0.12 -13.04
CA SER A 264 16.69 0.19 -12.20
C SER A 264 17.27 1.60 -12.19
N PHE A 265 18.06 1.92 -11.17
CA PHE A 265 18.67 3.26 -11.03
C PHE A 265 20.17 3.17 -10.70
N ASN A 266 20.90 2.46 -11.51
CA ASN A 266 22.35 2.22 -11.34
C ASN A 266 23.18 3.49 -11.37
N THR A 267 22.70 4.53 -12.06
CA THR A 267 23.41 5.82 -12.13
C THR A 267 23.46 6.54 -10.79
N GLU A 268 22.59 6.18 -9.86
CA GLU A 268 22.62 6.63 -8.46
C GLU A 268 23.48 5.74 -7.58
N LEU A 269 23.76 4.56 -8.06
CA LEU A 269 24.61 3.61 -7.42
C LEU A 269 26.05 4.08 -7.55
N ALA A 270 26.43 5.09 -6.87
CA ALA A 270 27.84 5.39 -6.74
C ALA A 270 28.51 4.16 -6.13
N THR A 271 29.12 3.33 -6.97
CA THR A 271 29.77 2.09 -6.58
C THR A 271 30.72 2.32 -5.41
N GLY A 272 30.28 1.95 -4.18
CA GLY A 272 30.98 2.20 -2.96
C GLY A 272 30.77 3.56 -2.32
N GLY A 273 29.95 4.44 -2.87
CA GLY A 273 29.57 5.70 -2.23
C GLY A 273 30.70 6.70 -2.02
N VAL A 274 30.42 7.67 -1.18
CA VAL A 274 31.35 8.78 -0.85
C VAL A 274 32.62 8.28 -0.15
N GLU A 275 32.54 7.19 0.59
CA GLU A 275 33.66 6.55 1.27
C GLU A 275 34.76 6.07 0.32
N LEU A 276 34.40 5.69 -0.90
CA LEU A 276 35.34 5.33 -1.97
C LEU A 276 35.72 6.50 -2.87
N GLY A 277 35.36 7.73 -2.48
CA GLY A 277 35.70 8.95 -3.21
C GLY A 277 34.75 9.29 -4.36
N ASN A 278 33.59 8.61 -4.42
CA ASN A 278 32.55 9.00 -5.36
C ASN A 278 31.85 10.28 -4.90
N PRO A 279 31.39 11.15 -5.83
CA PRO A 279 30.72 12.38 -5.46
C PRO A 279 29.39 12.09 -4.75
N PRO A 280 28.86 13.07 -3.99
CA PRO A 280 27.54 12.96 -3.42
C PRO A 280 26.48 12.67 -4.48
N PHE A 281 25.47 11.95 -4.07
CA PHE A 281 24.39 11.37 -4.84
C PHE A 281 23.86 12.23 -6.01
N GLU A 282 23.36 13.42 -5.76
CA GLU A 282 22.75 14.26 -6.81
C GLU A 282 23.78 14.92 -7.76
N ALA A 283 25.03 15.00 -7.35
CA ALA A 283 26.12 15.48 -8.21
C ALA A 283 26.88 14.34 -8.87
N GLY A 284 26.57 13.10 -8.50
CA GLY A 284 27.34 11.93 -8.85
C GLY A 284 26.70 11.03 -9.90
N THR A 285 25.53 11.38 -10.43
CA THR A 285 24.98 10.67 -11.59
C THR A 285 26.06 10.60 -12.66
N THR A 286 26.67 9.44 -12.78
CA THR A 286 27.86 9.31 -13.57
C THR A 286 27.54 9.28 -15.05
N LYS A 287 28.50 9.70 -15.85
CA LYS A 287 28.36 9.70 -17.31
C LYS A 287 28.41 8.31 -17.93
N ASN A 288 28.87 7.33 -17.17
CA ASN A 288 29.27 6.03 -17.70
C ASN A 288 28.31 4.91 -17.30
N ASP A 289 27.50 5.11 -16.25
CA ASP A 289 26.54 4.10 -15.82
C ASP A 289 25.26 4.23 -16.67
N THR A 290 24.64 3.09 -16.93
CA THR A 290 23.40 3.00 -17.69
C THR A 290 22.33 2.37 -16.81
N ASP A 291 21.18 3.00 -16.74
CA ASP A 291 19.99 2.41 -16.15
C ASP A 291 19.28 1.54 -17.17
N TYR A 292 18.65 0.48 -16.70
CA TYR A 292 17.99 -0.51 -17.54
C TYR A 292 16.58 -0.80 -17.03
N LEU A 293 15.64 -0.88 -17.97
CA LEU A 293 14.41 -1.63 -17.76
C LEU A 293 14.76 -3.11 -17.77
N HIS A 294 14.57 -3.76 -16.65
CA HIS A 294 14.71 -5.21 -16.52
C HIS A 294 13.44 -5.88 -17.03
N ILE A 295 13.59 -6.87 -17.90
CA ILE A 295 12.51 -7.56 -18.59
C ILE A 295 12.60 -9.04 -18.28
N PHE A 296 11.59 -9.59 -17.60
CA PHE A 296 11.56 -10.98 -17.16
C PHE A 296 10.47 -11.76 -17.86
N ASN A 297 10.81 -12.93 -18.41
CA ASN A 297 9.82 -13.92 -18.81
C ASN A 297 9.55 -14.86 -17.63
N TRP A 298 8.58 -14.51 -16.78
CA TRP A 298 8.33 -15.26 -15.56
C TRP A 298 7.68 -16.63 -15.81
N LYS A 299 6.92 -16.80 -16.89
CA LYS A 299 6.41 -18.14 -17.26
C LYS A 299 7.54 -19.10 -17.60
N LYS A 300 8.55 -18.62 -18.29
CA LYS A 300 9.74 -19.41 -18.57
C LYS A 300 10.57 -19.70 -17.31
N ALA A 301 10.63 -18.73 -16.39
CA ALA A 301 11.24 -18.95 -15.07
C ALA A 301 10.50 -20.03 -14.28
N GLU A 302 9.18 -20.04 -14.32
CA GLU A 302 8.35 -21.09 -13.70
C GLU A 302 8.64 -22.47 -14.31
N GLU A 303 8.84 -22.58 -15.63
CA GLU A 303 9.20 -23.83 -16.30
C GLU A 303 10.59 -24.31 -15.84
N VAL A 304 11.57 -23.42 -15.74
CA VAL A 304 12.93 -23.74 -15.26
C VAL A 304 12.89 -24.20 -13.80
N PHE A 305 12.11 -23.53 -12.96
CA PHE A 305 11.88 -23.93 -11.57
C PHE A 305 11.27 -25.34 -11.49
N LYS A 306 10.20 -25.61 -12.24
CA LYS A 306 9.53 -26.92 -12.28
C LYS A 306 10.42 -28.05 -12.81
N ALA A 307 11.36 -27.71 -13.71
CA ALA A 307 12.36 -28.66 -14.20
C ALA A 307 13.47 -28.97 -13.18
N GLY A 308 13.53 -28.26 -12.06
CA GLY A 308 14.53 -28.42 -11.00
C GLY A 308 15.90 -27.83 -11.34
N ASN A 309 16.01 -26.96 -12.35
CA ASN A 309 17.26 -26.28 -12.71
C ASN A 309 17.47 -25.02 -11.85
N VAL A 310 17.56 -25.24 -10.54
CA VAL A 310 17.65 -24.22 -9.50
C VAL A 310 18.66 -24.61 -8.43
N GLU A 311 19.18 -23.64 -7.71
CA GLU A 311 19.97 -23.83 -6.50
C GLU A 311 19.09 -23.55 -5.28
N GLN A 312 19.20 -24.39 -4.23
CA GLN A 312 18.52 -24.14 -2.96
C GLN A 312 19.40 -23.23 -2.08
N MET A 313 18.85 -22.08 -1.67
CA MET A 313 19.55 -21.13 -0.83
C MET A 313 18.61 -20.64 0.29
N ASN A 314 19.02 -20.86 1.55
CA ASN A 314 18.24 -20.48 2.73
C ASN A 314 16.75 -20.95 2.69
N GLY A 315 16.51 -22.12 2.08
CA GLY A 315 15.17 -22.76 2.05
C GLY A 315 14.28 -22.35 0.88
N ILE A 316 14.77 -21.51 -0.05
CA ILE A 316 14.04 -21.16 -1.28
C ILE A 316 14.87 -21.49 -2.53
N ALA A 317 14.19 -21.79 -3.63
CA ALA A 317 14.82 -22.05 -4.91
C ALA A 317 15.30 -20.76 -5.58
N VAL A 318 16.54 -20.73 -6.06
CA VAL A 318 17.13 -19.60 -6.79
C VAL A 318 17.52 -20.03 -8.20
N ILE A 319 17.00 -19.37 -9.21
CA ILE A 319 17.46 -19.44 -10.59
C ILE A 319 18.67 -18.51 -10.70
N ARG A 320 19.86 -19.10 -10.89
CA ARG A 320 21.11 -18.34 -11.01
C ARG A 320 21.08 -17.48 -12.28
N MET A 321 21.77 -16.35 -12.24
CA MET A 321 21.81 -15.38 -13.35
C MET A 321 22.23 -16.01 -14.68
N GLU A 322 23.25 -16.86 -14.67
CA GLU A 322 23.70 -17.57 -15.87
C GLU A 322 22.61 -18.49 -16.46
N THR A 323 21.83 -19.12 -15.59
CA THR A 323 20.67 -19.92 -16.01
C THR A 323 19.57 -19.04 -16.57
N ALA A 324 19.25 -17.93 -15.92
CA ALA A 324 18.24 -16.98 -16.38
C ALA A 324 18.59 -16.40 -17.77
N ILE A 325 19.85 -16.06 -18.00
CA ILE A 325 20.35 -15.60 -19.30
C ILE A 325 20.26 -16.71 -20.36
N LYS A 326 20.81 -17.87 -20.05
CA LYS A 326 20.84 -19.01 -20.97
C LYS A 326 19.45 -19.46 -21.42
N GLU A 327 18.53 -19.51 -20.51
CA GLU A 327 17.14 -19.95 -20.77
C GLU A 327 16.27 -18.82 -21.35
N GLY A 328 16.80 -17.59 -21.52
CA GLY A 328 16.07 -16.44 -22.06
C GLY A 328 14.95 -15.96 -21.13
N ILE A 329 15.25 -15.87 -19.85
CA ILE A 329 14.34 -15.36 -18.81
C ILE A 329 14.56 -13.86 -18.61
N LEU A 330 15.82 -13.39 -18.68
CA LEU A 330 16.23 -12.02 -18.34
C LEU A 330 16.78 -11.28 -19.56
N PHE A 331 16.27 -10.06 -19.77
CA PHE A 331 16.72 -9.11 -20.78
C PHE A 331 16.73 -7.70 -20.22
N PHE A 332 17.49 -6.80 -20.84
CA PHE A 332 17.55 -5.38 -20.52
C PHE A 332 17.23 -4.51 -21.74
N THR A 333 16.78 -3.29 -21.50
CA THR A 333 16.79 -2.19 -22.47
C THR A 333 17.17 -0.89 -21.76
N PRO A 334 17.96 0.02 -22.38
CA PRO A 334 18.38 1.25 -21.72
C PRO A 334 17.21 2.13 -21.32
N GLU A 335 17.34 2.77 -20.17
CA GLU A 335 16.42 3.77 -19.62
C GLU A 335 17.10 5.14 -19.50
N PRO A 336 16.31 6.22 -19.33
CA PRO A 336 16.83 7.51 -18.90
C PRO A 336 17.53 7.41 -17.54
N LYS A 337 18.40 8.38 -17.23
CA LYS A 337 19.12 8.39 -15.95
C LYS A 337 18.20 8.51 -14.76
N SER A 338 18.44 7.64 -13.77
CA SER A 338 17.71 7.62 -12.52
C SER A 338 16.19 7.51 -12.74
N PRO A 339 15.72 6.51 -13.50
CA PRO A 339 14.29 6.35 -13.78
C PRO A 339 13.52 5.95 -12.52
N HIS A 340 12.19 6.06 -12.58
CA HIS A 340 11.33 5.63 -11.48
C HIS A 340 9.93 5.28 -12.01
N GLY A 341 9.40 4.11 -11.62
CA GLY A 341 8.17 3.56 -12.14
C GLY A 341 8.36 2.75 -13.43
N ALA A 342 7.69 1.64 -13.53
CA ALA A 342 7.61 0.80 -14.72
C ALA A 342 6.18 0.29 -14.83
N ASP A 343 5.28 1.15 -15.36
CA ASP A 343 3.83 0.97 -15.27
C ASP A 343 3.27 0.43 -16.58
N VAL A 344 2.65 -0.76 -16.55
CA VAL A 344 2.13 -1.45 -17.74
C VAL A 344 0.74 -0.91 -18.11
N THR A 345 0.55 -0.55 -19.39
CA THR A 345 -0.76 -0.07 -19.87
C THR A 345 -1.85 -1.15 -19.77
N PRO A 346 -3.14 -0.76 -19.72
CA PRO A 346 -4.27 -1.69 -19.49
C PRO A 346 -4.32 -2.92 -20.40
N GLY A 347 -3.98 -2.76 -21.67
CA GLY A 347 -3.92 -3.88 -22.64
C GLY A 347 -2.57 -4.60 -22.68
N GLY A 348 -1.55 -4.09 -21.95
CA GLY A 348 -0.22 -4.67 -21.91
C GLY A 348 0.68 -4.34 -23.10
N GLU A 349 0.28 -3.42 -23.98
CA GLU A 349 1.05 -3.10 -25.19
C GLU A 349 2.28 -2.27 -24.90
N PHE A 350 2.23 -1.46 -23.84
CA PHE A 350 3.31 -0.54 -23.51
C PHE A 350 3.69 -0.61 -22.04
N ILE A 351 4.95 -0.30 -21.79
CA ILE A 351 5.51 -0.08 -20.45
C ILE A 351 5.96 1.37 -20.39
N VAL A 352 5.45 2.12 -19.40
CA VAL A 352 5.75 3.54 -19.19
C VAL A 352 6.73 3.69 -18.04
N VAL A 353 7.85 4.35 -18.30
CA VAL A 353 8.91 4.60 -17.33
C VAL A 353 9.05 6.09 -17.10
N GLY A 354 8.96 6.54 -15.85
CA GLY A 354 9.21 7.91 -15.44
C GLY A 354 10.70 8.25 -15.44
N GLY A 355 11.08 9.37 -16.03
CA GLY A 355 12.49 9.76 -16.17
C GLY A 355 13.13 10.35 -14.92
N LYS A 356 12.39 10.63 -13.85
CA LYS A 356 12.78 11.31 -12.61
C LYS A 356 13.72 12.53 -12.79
N LEU A 357 14.97 12.30 -13.18
CA LEU A 357 15.94 13.36 -13.50
C LEU A 357 15.91 13.78 -14.99
N ASP A 358 15.14 13.07 -15.82
CA ASP A 358 14.81 13.45 -17.19
C ASP A 358 13.33 13.89 -17.24
N PRO A 359 12.96 15.01 -17.92
CA PRO A 359 11.60 15.53 -17.91
C PRO A 359 10.58 14.71 -18.70
N HIS A 360 10.98 13.59 -19.29
CA HIS A 360 10.12 12.75 -20.10
C HIS A 360 9.66 11.49 -19.35
N VAL A 361 8.50 10.99 -19.74
CA VAL A 361 8.21 9.56 -19.63
C VAL A 361 8.63 8.87 -20.93
N THR A 362 9.25 7.70 -20.80
CA THR A 362 9.65 6.87 -21.94
C THR A 362 8.69 5.70 -22.05
N ILE A 363 8.13 5.51 -23.22
CA ILE A 363 7.17 4.46 -23.54
C ILE A 363 7.87 3.37 -24.33
N TYR A 364 7.92 2.17 -23.79
CA TYR A 364 8.45 0.98 -24.44
C TYR A 364 7.31 0.14 -25.03
N SER A 365 7.48 -0.33 -26.26
CA SER A 365 6.53 -1.22 -26.92
C SER A 365 6.87 -2.68 -26.63
N PHE A 366 5.93 -3.42 -26.07
CA PHE A 366 6.13 -4.85 -25.84
C PHE A 366 6.29 -5.63 -27.15
N GLU A 367 5.55 -5.25 -28.21
CA GLU A 367 5.72 -5.84 -29.55
C GLU A 367 7.14 -5.68 -30.06
N LYS A 368 7.73 -4.48 -29.96
CA LYS A 368 9.12 -4.22 -30.38
C LYS A 368 10.12 -4.99 -29.52
N ILE A 369 9.95 -5.02 -28.20
CA ILE A 369 10.76 -5.81 -27.27
C ILE A 369 10.74 -7.28 -27.70
N LYS A 370 9.56 -7.84 -27.89
CA LYS A 370 9.37 -9.23 -28.28
C LYS A 370 10.03 -9.54 -29.63
N ALA A 371 9.86 -8.67 -30.61
CA ALA A 371 10.48 -8.82 -31.93
C ALA A 371 12.02 -8.79 -31.85
N ALA A 372 12.59 -7.93 -31.00
CA ALA A 372 14.03 -7.87 -30.78
C ALA A 372 14.60 -9.14 -30.11
N ILE A 373 13.87 -9.66 -29.11
CA ILE A 373 14.24 -10.93 -28.45
C ILE A 373 14.19 -12.09 -29.45
N ASP A 374 13.10 -12.22 -30.21
CA ASP A 374 12.90 -13.30 -31.18
C ASP A 374 13.91 -13.22 -32.36
N GLY A 375 14.35 -12.01 -32.71
CA GLY A 375 15.35 -11.76 -33.72
C GLY A 375 16.75 -12.20 -33.33
N GLY A 376 17.06 -12.27 -32.04
CA GLY A 376 18.36 -12.66 -31.50
C GLY A 376 19.50 -11.71 -31.85
N GLY A 377 20.73 -12.12 -31.54
CA GLY A 377 21.93 -11.36 -31.87
C GLY A 377 22.11 -10.06 -31.08
N LEU A 378 21.52 -10.01 -29.88
CA LEU A 378 21.64 -8.88 -28.98
C LEU A 378 23.04 -8.77 -28.39
N GLU A 379 23.56 -7.56 -28.24
CA GLU A 379 24.74 -7.29 -27.42
C GLU A 379 24.41 -7.55 -25.94
N THR A 380 25.45 -7.67 -25.13
CA THR A 380 25.30 -7.93 -23.70
C THR A 380 25.90 -6.80 -22.87
N ASP A 381 25.36 -6.62 -21.65
CA ASP A 381 25.98 -5.77 -20.63
C ASP A 381 27.29 -6.40 -20.07
N GLY A 382 27.87 -5.75 -19.06
CA GLY A 382 29.09 -6.23 -18.40
C GLY A 382 28.93 -7.57 -17.65
N TYR A 383 27.71 -8.02 -17.39
CA TYR A 383 27.37 -9.29 -16.72
C TYR A 383 26.91 -10.39 -17.70
N GLY A 384 26.82 -10.07 -18.99
CA GLY A 384 26.39 -11.01 -20.01
C GLY A 384 24.90 -11.04 -20.28
N VAL A 385 24.10 -10.15 -19.66
CA VAL A 385 22.65 -10.04 -19.89
C VAL A 385 22.40 -9.42 -21.27
N PRO A 386 21.55 -10.01 -22.14
CA PRO A 386 21.24 -9.45 -23.46
C PRO A 386 20.53 -8.09 -23.33
N VAL A 387 21.02 -7.10 -24.08
CA VAL A 387 20.50 -5.73 -24.08
C VAL A 387 19.82 -5.43 -25.42
N ILE A 388 18.53 -5.09 -25.35
CA ILE A 388 17.74 -4.63 -26.49
C ILE A 388 18.10 -3.17 -26.74
N PRO A 389 18.56 -2.77 -27.93
CA PRO A 389 18.82 -1.37 -28.24
C PRO A 389 17.57 -0.50 -28.07
N LEU A 390 17.74 0.72 -27.55
CA LEU A 390 16.62 1.63 -27.24
C LEU A 390 15.72 1.90 -28.45
N ASP A 391 16.30 2.05 -29.63
CA ASP A 391 15.55 2.27 -30.88
C ASP A 391 14.70 1.06 -31.32
N LYS A 392 14.97 -0.13 -30.75
CA LYS A 392 14.22 -1.37 -30.98
C LYS A 392 13.24 -1.71 -29.88
N SER A 393 13.13 -0.91 -28.84
CA SER A 393 12.19 -1.10 -27.74
C SER A 393 11.26 0.11 -27.53
N MET A 394 11.78 1.31 -27.73
CA MET A 394 11.05 2.56 -27.49
C MET A 394 9.98 2.80 -28.55
N GLU A 395 8.79 3.20 -28.08
CA GLU A 395 7.67 3.67 -28.91
C GLU A 395 7.65 5.19 -29.01
N ALA A 396 7.71 5.87 -27.88
CA ALA A 396 7.63 7.32 -27.77
C ALA A 396 8.32 7.85 -26.51
N GLN A 397 8.57 9.15 -26.49
CA GLN A 397 8.88 9.90 -25.30
C GLN A 397 7.93 11.11 -25.21
N VAL A 398 7.43 11.42 -24.00
CA VAL A 398 6.54 12.56 -23.76
C VAL A 398 7.12 13.45 -22.69
N GLU A 399 7.42 14.70 -23.03
CA GLU A 399 7.88 15.70 -22.07
C GLU A 399 6.71 16.14 -21.20
N LEU A 400 6.79 15.87 -19.90
CA LEU A 400 5.75 16.22 -18.92
C LEU A 400 6.20 17.34 -17.96
N GLY A 401 7.48 17.44 -17.68
CA GLY A 401 8.07 18.34 -16.69
C GLY A 401 8.99 17.59 -15.73
N LEU A 402 9.41 18.25 -14.65
CA LEU A 402 10.47 17.73 -13.79
C LEU A 402 9.95 16.71 -12.77
N GLY A 403 10.66 15.60 -12.70
CA GLY A 403 10.42 14.53 -11.73
C GLY A 403 9.27 13.59 -12.08
N PRO A 404 9.10 13.12 -13.35
CA PRO A 404 8.10 12.10 -13.65
C PRO A 404 8.44 10.80 -12.91
N LEU A 405 7.47 10.26 -12.14
CA LEU A 405 7.65 9.01 -11.41
C LEU A 405 6.65 7.96 -11.91
N HIS A 406 5.50 7.81 -11.23
CA HIS A 406 4.53 6.75 -11.47
C HIS A 406 3.41 7.19 -12.40
N THR A 407 2.90 6.22 -13.17
CA THR A 407 1.84 6.45 -14.13
C THR A 407 0.66 5.49 -13.88
N VAL A 408 -0.56 6.03 -13.86
CA VAL A 408 -1.81 5.26 -13.79
C VAL A 408 -2.72 5.67 -14.96
N TYR A 409 -3.76 4.89 -15.23
CA TYR A 409 -4.56 5.02 -16.44
C TYR A 409 -6.05 5.24 -16.15
N ASP A 410 -6.79 5.69 -17.17
CA ASP A 410 -8.25 5.79 -17.15
C ASP A 410 -8.92 5.07 -18.33
N ASP A 411 -10.26 5.05 -18.31
CA ASP A 411 -11.09 4.46 -19.37
C ASP A 411 -11.20 5.32 -20.64
N LYS A 412 -10.59 6.52 -20.64
CA LYS A 412 -10.66 7.50 -21.73
C LYS A 412 -9.38 7.59 -22.57
N GLY A 413 -8.41 6.70 -22.29
CA GLY A 413 -7.14 6.66 -23.01
C GLY A 413 -6.13 7.72 -22.56
N TYR A 414 -6.30 8.26 -21.37
CA TYR A 414 -5.30 9.11 -20.74
C TYR A 414 -4.45 8.34 -19.73
N ALA A 415 -3.23 8.80 -19.58
CA ALA A 415 -2.34 8.45 -18.51
C ALA A 415 -2.13 9.65 -17.57
N TYR A 416 -1.88 9.35 -16.32
CA TYR A 416 -1.66 10.33 -15.25
C TYR A 416 -0.33 10.02 -14.58
N THR A 417 0.61 10.96 -14.67
CA THR A 417 1.95 10.78 -14.11
C THR A 417 2.19 11.79 -13.00
N SER A 418 2.72 11.31 -11.87
CA SER A 418 3.18 12.18 -10.79
C SER A 418 4.49 12.88 -11.18
N LEU A 419 4.57 14.20 -10.94
CA LEU A 419 5.75 15.00 -11.17
C LEU A 419 6.33 15.47 -9.83
N PHE A 420 7.26 14.70 -9.29
CA PHE A 420 7.80 14.87 -7.94
C PHE A 420 8.42 16.26 -7.71
N LEU A 421 9.27 16.73 -8.64
CA LEU A 421 9.94 18.02 -8.52
C LEU A 421 9.02 19.19 -8.85
N ASP A 422 8.14 19.06 -9.83
CA ASP A 422 7.17 20.09 -10.20
C ASP A 422 5.97 20.15 -9.23
N SER A 423 5.82 19.16 -8.33
CA SER A 423 4.67 19.05 -7.44
C SER A 423 3.34 19.14 -8.19
N ALA A 424 3.16 18.29 -9.18
CA ALA A 424 2.00 18.31 -10.07
C ALA A 424 1.57 16.91 -10.51
N VAL A 425 0.32 16.77 -10.93
CA VAL A 425 -0.18 15.64 -11.70
C VAL A 425 -0.25 16.03 -13.17
N ALA A 426 0.41 15.28 -14.04
CA ALA A 426 0.34 15.46 -15.48
C ALA A 426 -0.66 14.46 -16.09
N ARG A 427 -1.70 14.96 -16.77
CA ARG A 427 -2.54 14.17 -17.68
C ARG A 427 -1.93 14.25 -19.08
N TRP A 428 -1.76 13.13 -19.74
CA TRP A 428 -1.29 13.06 -21.11
C TRP A 428 -2.01 11.95 -21.90
N SER A 429 -2.02 12.07 -23.22
CA SER A 429 -2.77 11.17 -24.12
C SER A 429 -1.93 9.95 -24.49
N LEU A 430 -2.51 8.75 -24.37
CA LEU A 430 -1.91 7.52 -24.88
C LEU A 430 -2.06 7.42 -26.40
N GLY A 431 -1.09 6.77 -27.03
CA GLY A 431 -1.11 6.44 -28.45
C GLY A 431 -1.51 4.99 -28.73
N GLY A 432 -1.15 4.49 -29.92
CA GLY A 432 -1.49 3.13 -30.35
C GLY A 432 -3.00 2.87 -30.33
N ALA A 433 -3.42 1.78 -29.70
CA ALA A 433 -4.81 1.39 -29.59
C ALA A 433 -5.68 2.39 -28.81
N TYR A 434 -5.08 3.18 -27.93
CA TYR A 434 -5.76 4.15 -27.05
C TYR A 434 -6.11 5.47 -27.74
N ALA A 435 -5.42 5.82 -28.84
CA ALA A 435 -5.63 7.09 -29.56
C ALA A 435 -7.07 7.31 -30.04
N LYS A 436 -7.86 6.26 -30.18
CA LYS A 436 -9.27 6.35 -30.56
C LYS A 436 -10.22 6.76 -29.42
N LEU A 437 -9.74 6.76 -28.16
CA LEU A 437 -10.55 7.00 -26.96
C LEU A 437 -10.60 8.48 -26.58
N HIS A 438 -9.66 9.30 -27.03
CA HIS A 438 -9.55 10.71 -26.70
C HIS A 438 -9.45 11.58 -27.97
N PRO A 439 -9.78 12.88 -27.89
CA PRO A 439 -9.73 13.79 -29.03
C PRO A 439 -8.34 14.40 -29.29
N GLU A 440 -7.42 14.30 -28.35
CA GLU A 440 -6.08 14.90 -28.43
C GLU A 440 -5.19 14.09 -29.38
N ASP A 441 -4.13 14.73 -29.88
CA ASP A 441 -3.05 14.02 -30.56
C ASP A 441 -2.40 13.00 -29.60
N PRO A 442 -2.02 11.79 -30.05
CA PRO A 442 -1.37 10.80 -29.20
C PRO A 442 0.01 11.26 -28.68
N TRP A 443 0.40 10.73 -27.53
CA TRP A 443 1.69 10.99 -26.90
C TRP A 443 1.94 12.48 -26.59
N LYS A 444 0.96 13.13 -25.95
CA LYS A 444 1.00 14.57 -25.72
C LYS A 444 0.52 14.95 -24.32
N LEU A 445 1.24 15.86 -23.69
CA LEU A 445 0.81 16.49 -22.44
C LEU A 445 -0.50 17.27 -22.70
N VAL A 446 -1.53 17.00 -21.89
CA VAL A 446 -2.86 17.64 -21.99
C VAL A 446 -3.06 18.66 -20.88
N GLN A 447 -2.76 18.31 -19.64
CA GLN A 447 -2.89 19.21 -18.49
C GLN A 447 -1.84 18.89 -17.43
N LYS A 448 -1.27 19.93 -16.81
CA LYS A 448 -0.49 19.84 -15.59
C LYS A 448 -1.26 20.51 -14.47
N LEU A 449 -1.66 19.73 -13.46
CA LEU A 449 -2.42 20.20 -12.29
C LEU A 449 -1.49 20.30 -11.08
N PRO A 450 -1.23 21.51 -10.54
CA PRO A 450 -0.45 21.63 -9.31
C PRO A 450 -1.11 20.92 -8.13
N VAL A 451 -0.31 20.24 -7.32
CA VAL A 451 -0.69 19.57 -6.08
C VAL A 451 0.23 20.00 -4.94
N GLN A 452 0.14 19.38 -3.78
CA GLN A 452 1.01 19.67 -2.65
C GLN A 452 2.43 19.14 -2.89
N TYR A 453 3.34 19.50 -1.98
CA TYR A 453 4.78 19.36 -2.19
C TYR A 453 5.25 17.90 -2.31
N ASN A 454 6.11 17.66 -3.29
CA ASN A 454 6.75 16.38 -3.57
C ASN A 454 5.74 15.24 -3.64
N ILE A 455 4.90 15.25 -4.65
CA ILE A 455 4.08 14.08 -4.96
C ILE A 455 4.99 12.90 -5.29
N GLY A 456 4.88 11.84 -4.49
CA GLY A 456 5.55 10.56 -4.76
C GLY A 456 4.68 9.71 -5.69
N HIS A 457 3.95 8.79 -5.10
CA HIS A 457 3.02 7.95 -5.84
C HIS A 457 1.71 8.68 -6.21
N ILE A 458 1.02 8.07 -7.15
CA ILE A 458 -0.29 8.45 -7.65
C ILE A 458 -1.11 7.16 -7.78
N THR A 459 -2.42 7.21 -7.53
CA THR A 459 -3.32 6.08 -7.76
C THR A 459 -4.60 6.55 -8.40
N ALA A 460 -5.17 5.73 -9.29
CA ALA A 460 -6.47 5.97 -9.90
C ALA A 460 -7.45 4.85 -9.52
N ALA A 461 -8.76 5.14 -9.61
CA ALA A 461 -9.77 4.11 -9.42
C ALA A 461 -9.60 3.01 -10.47
N GLU A 462 -9.33 1.77 -10.03
CA GLU A 462 -9.00 0.62 -10.88
C GLU A 462 -7.80 0.89 -11.84
N GLY A 463 -6.92 1.85 -11.50
CA GLY A 463 -6.00 2.48 -12.46
C GLY A 463 -4.89 1.59 -12.99
N ASP A 464 -4.57 0.50 -12.30
CA ASP A 464 -3.53 -0.46 -12.70
C ASP A 464 -4.12 -1.73 -13.33
N THR A 465 -5.45 -1.77 -13.54
CA THR A 465 -6.15 -2.95 -14.08
C THR A 465 -6.25 -2.91 -15.61
N ALA A 466 -6.72 -4.02 -16.19
CA ALA A 466 -7.04 -4.10 -17.62
C ALA A 466 -8.22 -3.20 -18.02
N SER A 467 -9.08 -2.82 -17.04
CA SER A 467 -10.25 -1.97 -17.26
C SER A 467 -10.30 -0.83 -16.23
N PRO A 468 -9.39 0.15 -16.32
CA PRO A 468 -9.34 1.26 -15.38
C PRO A 468 -10.62 2.09 -15.39
N ASP A 469 -10.91 2.80 -14.29
CA ASP A 469 -12.06 3.68 -14.14
C ASP A 469 -11.62 5.15 -14.26
N GLY A 470 -12.44 5.97 -14.91
CA GLY A 470 -12.11 7.37 -15.17
C GLY A 470 -12.69 8.36 -14.16
N GLY A 471 -12.96 7.96 -12.92
CA GLY A 471 -13.58 8.83 -11.92
C GLY A 471 -12.61 9.72 -11.18
N TYR A 472 -11.63 9.12 -10.54
CA TYR A 472 -10.77 9.78 -9.55
C TYR A 472 -9.32 9.34 -9.65
N VAL A 473 -8.44 10.30 -9.32
CA VAL A 473 -7.02 10.09 -9.02
C VAL A 473 -6.75 10.62 -7.60
N VAL A 474 -5.88 9.97 -6.86
CA VAL A 474 -5.35 10.47 -5.59
C VAL A 474 -3.86 10.69 -5.72
N ALA A 475 -3.42 11.92 -5.41
CA ALA A 475 -2.03 12.32 -5.32
C ALA A 475 -1.54 12.11 -3.88
N LEU A 476 -0.46 11.34 -3.69
CA LEU A 476 0.15 11.06 -2.40
C LEU A 476 1.35 11.98 -2.22
N ASN A 477 1.14 13.09 -1.50
CA ASN A 477 2.13 14.15 -1.35
C ASN A 477 2.90 14.01 -0.05
N LYS A 478 4.21 14.27 -0.08
CA LYS A 478 5.09 14.16 1.09
C LYS A 478 4.79 15.22 2.14
N TRP A 479 4.42 16.44 1.74
CA TRP A 479 4.09 17.52 2.68
C TRP A 479 2.98 18.42 2.16
N SER A 480 2.16 18.90 3.10
CA SER A 480 1.24 20.02 2.86
C SER A 480 2.00 21.34 3.03
N ILE A 481 1.89 22.22 2.06
CA ILE A 481 2.45 23.58 2.14
C ILE A 481 1.29 24.56 2.35
N ASP A 482 1.33 25.31 3.46
CA ASP A 482 0.39 26.39 3.77
C ASP A 482 -1.12 26.00 3.77
N ARG A 483 -1.43 24.68 3.83
CA ARG A 483 -2.82 24.20 3.85
C ARG A 483 -3.34 23.89 5.24
N PHE A 484 -2.47 23.41 6.13
CA PHE A 484 -2.84 22.99 7.48
C PHE A 484 -1.89 23.62 8.49
N ALA A 485 -2.37 23.81 9.73
CA ALA A 485 -1.51 24.22 10.83
C ALA A 485 -0.45 23.14 11.11
N ASN A 486 0.76 23.59 11.40
CA ASN A 486 1.83 22.70 11.82
C ASN A 486 1.47 22.03 13.16
N VAL A 487 1.64 20.75 13.25
CA VAL A 487 1.35 19.94 14.44
C VAL A 487 2.62 19.35 15.08
N GLY A 488 3.76 19.95 14.78
CA GLY A 488 5.08 19.54 15.26
C GLY A 488 6.17 20.13 14.38
N PRO A 489 7.41 19.63 14.46
CA PRO A 489 8.52 20.13 13.67
C PRO A 489 8.43 19.82 12.16
N LEU A 490 7.54 18.90 11.76
CA LEU A 490 7.30 18.52 10.38
C LEU A 490 5.91 18.94 9.93
N LEU A 491 5.78 19.28 8.67
CA LEU A 491 4.47 19.49 8.02
C LEU A 491 3.74 18.14 7.89
N PRO A 492 2.41 18.11 7.99
CA PRO A 492 1.66 16.88 7.78
C PRO A 492 1.79 16.42 6.33
N GLN A 493 1.85 15.12 6.12
CA GLN A 493 1.67 14.52 4.80
C GLN A 493 0.23 14.69 4.35
N ASN A 494 -0.02 14.60 3.05
CA ASN A 494 -1.30 14.97 2.49
C ASN A 494 -1.67 14.10 1.29
N PHE A 495 -2.90 13.60 1.27
CA PHE A 495 -3.52 13.05 0.08
C PHE A 495 -4.44 14.10 -0.54
N GLN A 496 -4.36 14.26 -1.86
CA GLN A 496 -5.31 15.11 -2.60
C GLN A 496 -6.11 14.30 -3.59
N LEU A 497 -7.44 14.39 -3.45
CA LEU A 497 -8.38 13.78 -4.40
C LEU A 497 -8.55 14.69 -5.60
N VAL A 498 -8.38 14.13 -6.78
CA VAL A 498 -8.51 14.83 -8.07
C VAL A 498 -9.66 14.22 -8.88
N ASP A 499 -10.55 15.06 -9.38
CA ASP A 499 -11.60 14.68 -10.35
C ASP A 499 -10.99 14.57 -11.75
N ILE A 500 -11.07 13.39 -12.36
CA ILE A 500 -10.63 13.12 -13.72
C ILE A 500 -11.79 12.71 -14.64
N SER A 501 -13.03 12.87 -14.19
CA SER A 501 -14.22 12.41 -14.90
C SER A 501 -14.44 13.08 -16.27
N LYS A 502 -13.80 14.25 -16.48
CA LYS A 502 -13.88 15.00 -17.74
C LYS A 502 -12.59 14.88 -18.55
N THR A 503 -12.72 14.94 -19.87
CA THR A 503 -11.60 14.95 -20.82
C THR A 503 -10.90 16.32 -20.91
N GLY A 504 -9.76 16.38 -21.60
CA GLY A 504 -9.01 17.62 -21.83
C GLY A 504 -8.36 18.17 -20.56
N ASP A 505 -8.33 19.49 -20.45
CA ASP A 505 -7.67 20.25 -19.37
C ASP A 505 -8.60 20.53 -18.16
N GLN A 506 -9.47 19.59 -17.80
CA GLN A 506 -10.54 19.78 -16.82
C GLN A 506 -10.34 19.01 -15.52
N MET A 507 -9.13 18.58 -15.19
CA MET A 507 -8.84 18.01 -13.85
C MET A 507 -9.02 19.09 -12.78
N LYS A 508 -9.57 18.69 -11.62
CA LYS A 508 -9.74 19.58 -10.45
C LYS A 508 -9.40 18.86 -9.16
N VAL A 509 -8.70 19.55 -8.27
CA VAL A 509 -8.56 19.09 -6.88
C VAL A 509 -9.92 19.23 -6.19
N LEU A 510 -10.38 18.17 -5.55
CA LEU A 510 -11.66 18.12 -4.83
C LEU A 510 -11.48 18.18 -3.31
N TYR A 511 -10.43 17.56 -2.78
CA TYR A 511 -10.26 17.40 -1.35
C TYR A 511 -8.80 17.31 -0.96
N ASP A 512 -8.47 17.87 0.21
CA ASP A 512 -7.17 17.73 0.87
C ASP A 512 -7.35 16.96 2.16
N MET A 513 -6.62 15.87 2.32
CA MET A 513 -6.67 15.02 3.50
C MET A 513 -5.29 14.98 4.17
N PRO A 514 -5.10 15.68 5.31
CA PRO A 514 -3.84 15.54 6.06
C PRO A 514 -3.77 14.15 6.68
N ILE A 515 -2.61 13.52 6.56
CA ILE A 515 -2.33 12.20 7.13
C ILE A 515 -1.43 12.40 8.34
N GLY A 516 -1.96 12.17 9.53
CA GLY A 516 -1.25 12.32 10.80
C GLY A 516 -0.42 11.08 11.21
N MET A 517 -0.07 10.24 10.25
CA MET A 517 0.70 9.01 10.47
C MET A 517 2.07 9.14 9.81
N ALA A 518 2.90 8.13 9.96
CA ALA A 518 4.22 8.04 9.34
C ALA A 518 4.16 8.28 7.81
N GLU A 519 5.00 7.75 6.99
CA GLU A 519 5.02 8.08 5.56
C GLU A 519 4.13 7.16 4.72
N PRO A 520 2.84 7.45 4.47
CA PRO A 520 2.04 6.74 3.48
C PRO A 520 2.70 6.86 2.11
N HIS A 521 2.98 5.73 1.47
CA HIS A 521 3.82 5.71 0.27
C HIS A 521 3.02 5.46 -1.00
N TYR A 522 2.25 4.36 -1.04
CA TYR A 522 1.48 3.94 -2.20
C TYR A 522 0.06 3.54 -1.81
N ALA A 523 -0.84 3.51 -2.78
CA ALA A 523 -2.22 3.08 -2.58
C ALA A 523 -2.81 2.48 -3.86
N GLN A 524 -3.86 1.65 -3.71
CA GLN A 524 -4.72 1.22 -4.82
C GLN A 524 -6.18 1.46 -4.48
N ILE A 525 -7.00 1.75 -5.49
CA ILE A 525 -8.43 2.11 -5.35
C ILE A 525 -9.28 1.09 -6.11
N ILE A 526 -10.12 0.38 -5.36
CA ILE A 526 -11.05 -0.64 -5.89
C ILE A 526 -12.51 -0.17 -5.79
N LYS A 527 -13.36 -0.60 -6.72
CA LYS A 527 -14.82 -0.44 -6.60
C LYS A 527 -15.34 -1.18 -5.36
N ALA A 528 -16.09 -0.49 -4.51
CA ALA A 528 -16.56 -1.03 -3.24
C ALA A 528 -17.46 -2.27 -3.41
N ASP A 529 -18.16 -2.41 -4.53
CA ASP A 529 -19.04 -3.55 -4.80
C ASP A 529 -18.28 -4.85 -5.13
N LYS A 530 -16.98 -4.77 -5.45
CA LYS A 530 -16.10 -5.93 -5.60
C LYS A 530 -15.73 -6.56 -4.25
N LEU A 531 -15.69 -5.76 -3.18
CA LEU A 531 -15.43 -6.23 -1.82
C LEU A 531 -16.64 -6.96 -1.25
N LYS A 532 -16.41 -8.09 -0.57
CA LYS A 532 -17.45 -8.92 0.04
C LYS A 532 -17.10 -9.22 1.50
N PRO A 533 -16.93 -8.17 2.34
CA PRO A 533 -16.56 -8.39 3.73
C PRO A 533 -17.70 -9.05 4.50
N PHE A 534 -17.32 -9.82 5.50
CA PHE A 534 -18.27 -10.32 6.49
C PHE A 534 -18.79 -9.15 7.33
N GLU A 535 -20.08 -9.13 7.60
CA GLU A 535 -20.66 -8.24 8.61
C GLU A 535 -20.67 -8.89 10.00
N VAL A 536 -20.72 -10.21 9.99
CA VAL A 536 -20.48 -11.12 11.12
C VAL A 536 -19.88 -12.39 10.54
N TYR A 537 -19.08 -13.11 11.31
CA TYR A 537 -18.51 -14.37 10.84
C TYR A 537 -19.59 -15.41 10.49
N PRO A 538 -19.34 -16.32 9.53
CA PRO A 538 -20.38 -17.20 8.98
C PRO A 538 -21.08 -18.07 10.02
N GLU A 539 -20.34 -18.55 11.04
CA GLU A 539 -20.84 -19.43 12.09
C GLU A 539 -20.30 -18.98 13.46
N VAL A 540 -20.99 -19.37 14.54
CA VAL A 540 -20.46 -19.22 15.90
C VAL A 540 -19.28 -20.17 16.07
N GLY A 541 -18.19 -19.68 16.62
CA GLY A 541 -16.97 -20.46 16.79
C GLY A 541 -15.96 -20.26 15.67
N TRP A 542 -16.14 -19.26 14.82
CA TRP A 542 -15.24 -18.96 13.70
C TRP A 542 -13.84 -18.56 14.18
N ASN A 543 -12.84 -19.20 13.62
CA ASN A 543 -11.45 -18.82 13.79
C ASN A 543 -10.98 -18.07 12.52
N PRO A 544 -10.69 -16.76 12.62
CA PRO A 544 -10.29 -15.95 11.47
C PRO A 544 -8.93 -16.37 10.87
N GLU A 545 -8.03 -16.95 11.67
CA GLU A 545 -6.73 -17.40 11.15
C GLU A 545 -6.86 -18.61 10.20
N THR A 546 -7.74 -19.55 10.55
CA THR A 546 -7.98 -20.75 9.73
C THR A 546 -9.13 -20.59 8.75
N MET A 547 -9.89 -19.49 8.86
CA MET A 547 -11.11 -19.23 8.09
C MET A 547 -12.10 -20.41 8.15
N SER A 548 -12.27 -20.97 9.34
CA SER A 548 -13.13 -22.14 9.62
C SER A 548 -13.59 -22.14 11.09
N VAL A 549 -14.53 -23.01 11.43
CA VAL A 549 -14.93 -23.20 12.84
C VAL A 549 -13.77 -23.80 13.63
N ASP A 550 -13.44 -23.17 14.76
CA ASP A 550 -12.39 -23.64 15.68
C ASP A 550 -12.84 -24.94 16.38
N PRO A 551 -11.99 -25.97 16.46
CA PRO A 551 -12.32 -27.21 17.14
C PRO A 551 -12.57 -27.05 18.65
N ASN A 552 -12.05 -25.97 19.26
CA ASN A 552 -12.23 -25.64 20.67
C ASN A 552 -13.39 -24.66 20.92
N ALA A 553 -14.09 -24.23 19.88
CA ALA A 553 -15.22 -23.35 20.01
C ALA A 553 -16.36 -23.96 20.82
N ILE A 554 -17.05 -23.12 21.56
CA ILE A 554 -18.33 -23.47 22.20
C ILE A 554 -19.47 -22.75 21.49
N THR A 555 -20.65 -23.37 21.48
CA THR A 555 -21.84 -22.81 20.79
C THR A 555 -22.95 -22.42 21.76
N ASP A 556 -22.74 -22.69 23.05
CA ASP A 556 -23.70 -22.37 24.13
C ASP A 556 -22.95 -22.09 25.44
N ALA A 557 -23.41 -21.13 26.22
CA ALA A 557 -22.76 -20.76 27.48
C ALA A 557 -22.71 -21.89 28.53
N SER A 558 -23.58 -22.89 28.45
CA SER A 558 -23.54 -24.08 29.33
C SER A 558 -22.34 -24.99 29.08
N GLN A 559 -21.65 -24.82 27.95
CA GLN A 559 -20.41 -25.53 27.61
C GLN A 559 -19.16 -24.88 28.24
N ALA A 560 -19.28 -23.69 28.79
CA ALA A 560 -18.20 -23.01 29.46
C ALA A 560 -17.70 -23.83 30.67
N LYS A 561 -16.40 -23.99 30.79
CA LYS A 561 -15.78 -24.85 31.81
C LYS A 561 -14.33 -24.48 32.07
N VAL A 562 -13.81 -24.93 33.18
CA VAL A 562 -12.40 -24.93 33.52
C VAL A 562 -11.97 -26.38 33.79
N VAL A 563 -10.98 -26.89 33.06
CA VAL A 563 -10.47 -28.25 33.18
C VAL A 563 -9.01 -28.18 33.61
N ARG A 564 -8.62 -28.99 34.56
CA ARG A 564 -7.24 -29.09 35.04
C ARG A 564 -6.68 -30.48 34.78
N ASP A 565 -5.48 -30.50 34.20
CA ASP A 565 -4.66 -31.72 34.09
C ASP A 565 -3.22 -31.41 34.55
N GLY A 566 -2.91 -31.80 35.77
CA GLY A 566 -1.65 -31.42 36.40
C GLY A 566 -1.51 -29.89 36.56
N ASN A 567 -0.49 -29.34 35.95
CA ASN A 567 -0.27 -27.88 35.88
C ASN A 567 -0.85 -27.23 34.62
N LYS A 568 -1.47 -27.98 33.72
CA LYS A 568 -2.21 -27.43 32.58
C LYS A 568 -3.63 -27.08 33.03
N VAL A 569 -4.06 -25.86 32.78
CA VAL A 569 -5.44 -25.40 33.00
C VAL A 569 -6.02 -24.90 31.69
N GLU A 570 -7.10 -25.53 31.27
CA GLU A 570 -7.76 -25.22 30.02
C GLU A 570 -9.15 -24.62 30.31
N VAL A 571 -9.44 -23.47 29.73
CA VAL A 571 -10.63 -22.67 30.01
C VAL A 571 -11.41 -22.48 28.72
N TRP A 572 -12.68 -22.83 28.70
CA TRP A 572 -13.63 -22.48 27.63
C TRP A 572 -14.55 -21.40 28.15
N MET A 573 -14.50 -20.22 27.55
CA MET A 573 -15.23 -19.04 27.98
C MET A 573 -16.26 -18.62 26.93
N ALA A 574 -17.50 -18.53 27.34
CA ALA A 574 -18.52 -17.87 26.57
C ALA A 574 -18.45 -16.35 26.79
N VAL A 575 -18.51 -15.60 25.71
CA VAL A 575 -18.55 -14.14 25.71
C VAL A 575 -19.89 -13.73 25.11
N VAL A 576 -20.69 -13.04 25.90
CA VAL A 576 -21.97 -12.48 25.48
C VAL A 576 -22.14 -11.09 26.09
N ARG A 577 -23.04 -10.29 25.54
CA ARG A 577 -23.31 -8.93 25.98
C ARG A 577 -23.49 -8.86 27.49
N SER A 578 -22.61 -8.09 28.14
CA SER A 578 -22.48 -7.82 29.56
C SER A 578 -21.94 -8.97 30.45
N HIS A 579 -21.60 -10.13 29.90
CA HIS A 579 -21.14 -11.26 30.71
C HIS A 579 -20.03 -12.09 30.07
N TYR A 580 -19.13 -12.57 30.94
CA TYR A 580 -18.26 -13.71 30.67
C TYR A 580 -18.75 -14.93 31.44
N THR A 581 -18.67 -16.11 30.85
CA THR A 581 -18.93 -17.35 31.56
C THR A 581 -17.76 -18.30 31.34
N PRO A 582 -17.00 -18.68 32.38
CA PRO A 582 -17.15 -18.34 33.79
C PRO A 582 -16.67 -16.90 34.10
N GLU A 583 -17.28 -16.25 35.11
CA GLU A 583 -16.82 -14.95 35.65
C GLU A 583 -15.65 -15.11 36.66
N ARG A 584 -15.31 -16.33 37.02
CA ARG A 584 -14.25 -16.62 37.95
C ARG A 584 -13.42 -17.82 37.47
N VAL A 585 -12.12 -17.60 37.27
CA VAL A 585 -11.15 -18.62 36.93
C VAL A 585 -10.11 -18.72 38.02
N GLU A 586 -9.91 -19.91 38.60
CA GLU A 586 -8.91 -20.14 39.65
C GLU A 586 -7.80 -21.08 39.15
N VAL A 587 -6.55 -20.64 39.35
CA VAL A 587 -5.36 -21.41 39.00
C VAL A 587 -4.33 -21.29 40.11
N ASN A 588 -3.25 -22.07 40.06
CA ASN A 588 -2.09 -21.93 40.95
C ASN A 588 -0.94 -21.21 40.23
N LYS A 589 -0.10 -20.57 40.99
CA LYS A 589 1.14 -20.01 40.43
C LYS A 589 2.00 -21.12 39.81
N GLY A 590 2.40 -20.92 38.57
CA GLY A 590 3.16 -21.89 37.76
C GLY A 590 2.29 -22.78 36.87
N ASP A 591 0.96 -22.62 36.91
CA ASP A 591 0.10 -23.29 35.95
C ASP A 591 0.27 -22.69 34.54
N HIS A 592 0.24 -23.56 33.55
CA HIS A 592 0.14 -23.19 32.14
C HIS A 592 -1.34 -23.10 31.74
N VAL A 593 -1.79 -21.93 31.33
CA VAL A 593 -3.19 -21.63 31.03
C VAL A 593 -3.41 -21.57 29.53
N ILE A 594 -4.36 -22.37 29.04
CA ILE A 594 -4.90 -22.27 27.67
C ILE A 594 -6.33 -21.77 27.79
N TRP A 595 -6.64 -20.66 27.15
CA TRP A 595 -7.93 -20.00 27.31
C TRP A 595 -8.59 -19.76 25.97
N HIS A 596 -9.70 -20.47 25.72
CA HIS A 596 -10.52 -20.35 24.52
C HIS A 596 -11.68 -19.39 24.80
N PHE A 597 -11.82 -18.39 23.99
CA PHE A 597 -12.90 -17.40 24.05
C PHE A 597 -13.80 -17.58 22.85
N THR A 598 -15.12 -17.69 23.05
CA THR A 598 -16.08 -17.71 21.95
C THR A 598 -17.12 -16.61 22.16
N ASN A 599 -17.19 -15.66 21.24
CA ASN A 599 -18.29 -14.69 21.18
C ASN A 599 -19.51 -15.39 20.58
N LEU A 600 -20.54 -15.65 21.41
CA LEU A 600 -21.73 -16.39 20.99
C LEU A 600 -22.74 -15.52 20.24
N GLU A 601 -22.54 -14.21 20.17
CA GLU A 601 -23.47 -13.29 19.52
C GLU A 601 -23.24 -13.22 18.01
N ARG A 602 -24.31 -12.89 17.28
CA ARG A 602 -24.34 -12.81 15.83
C ARG A 602 -24.87 -11.47 15.31
N THR A 603 -25.02 -10.48 16.17
CA THR A 603 -25.42 -9.13 15.78
C THR A 603 -24.20 -8.30 15.37
N ARG A 604 -24.33 -7.43 14.37
CA ARG A 604 -23.24 -6.65 13.78
C ARG A 604 -22.49 -5.75 14.77
N ASP A 605 -23.13 -5.39 15.87
CA ASP A 605 -22.62 -4.48 16.90
C ASP A 605 -22.14 -5.22 18.16
N ALA A 606 -22.00 -6.53 18.12
CA ALA A 606 -21.68 -7.37 19.27
C ALA A 606 -20.20 -7.72 19.35
N THR A 607 -19.31 -6.79 19.03
CA THR A 607 -17.88 -6.90 19.34
C THR A 607 -17.66 -6.78 20.84
N HIS A 608 -16.82 -7.64 21.41
CA HIS A 608 -16.42 -7.61 22.80
C HIS A 608 -14.89 -7.56 22.91
N GLY A 609 -14.40 -6.85 23.90
CA GLY A 609 -13.00 -6.91 24.27
C GLY A 609 -12.76 -7.86 25.44
N PHE A 610 -11.54 -8.26 25.66
CA PHE A 610 -11.09 -8.92 26.88
C PHE A 610 -9.71 -8.40 27.25
N ALA A 611 -9.59 -7.75 28.39
CA ALA A 611 -8.30 -7.31 28.93
C ALA A 611 -8.01 -7.97 30.27
N LEU A 612 -6.82 -8.57 30.39
CA LEU A 612 -6.25 -9.09 31.64
C LEU A 612 -4.96 -8.34 31.93
N ALA A 613 -5.06 -7.16 32.54
CA ALA A 613 -3.99 -6.18 32.68
C ALA A 613 -2.76 -6.74 33.44
N GLY A 614 -2.95 -7.62 34.41
CA GLY A 614 -1.85 -8.24 35.16
C GLY A 614 -0.93 -9.11 34.32
N TYR A 615 -1.38 -9.55 33.15
CA TYR A 615 -0.66 -10.45 32.24
C TYR A 615 -0.41 -9.85 30.86
N ASN A 616 -0.73 -8.57 30.66
CA ASN A 616 -0.56 -7.86 29.40
C ASN A 616 -1.30 -8.53 28.22
N ILE A 617 -2.52 -9.01 28.48
CA ILE A 617 -3.37 -9.65 27.48
C ILE A 617 -4.50 -8.69 27.15
N ASN A 618 -4.74 -8.49 25.84
CA ASN A 618 -5.86 -7.70 25.32
C ASN A 618 -6.33 -8.34 24.00
N LEU A 619 -7.61 -8.68 23.93
CA LEU A 619 -8.26 -9.27 22.76
C LEU A 619 -9.41 -8.40 22.29
N SER A 620 -9.68 -8.42 20.99
CA SER A 620 -10.95 -8.01 20.38
C SER A 620 -11.62 -9.24 19.80
N LEU A 621 -12.89 -9.47 20.11
CA LEU A 621 -13.66 -10.65 19.73
C LEU A 621 -14.86 -10.20 18.91
N GLU A 622 -14.78 -10.39 17.60
CA GLU A 622 -15.86 -10.05 16.70
C GLU A 622 -17.07 -11.01 16.83
N PRO A 623 -18.26 -10.64 16.34
CA PRO A 623 -19.44 -11.49 16.44
C PRO A 623 -19.23 -12.87 15.81
N GLY A 624 -19.35 -13.91 16.64
CA GLY A 624 -19.15 -15.32 16.25
C GLY A 624 -17.73 -15.83 16.35
N GLU A 625 -16.76 -14.97 16.67
CA GLU A 625 -15.35 -15.31 16.68
C GLU A 625 -14.96 -16.22 17.86
N THR A 626 -13.97 -17.10 17.61
CA THR A 626 -13.23 -17.82 18.64
C THR A 626 -11.74 -17.52 18.54
N GLN A 627 -11.15 -17.13 19.68
CA GLN A 627 -9.70 -16.95 19.83
C GLN A 627 -9.19 -17.83 20.98
N THR A 628 -7.92 -18.21 20.89
CA THR A 628 -7.20 -18.96 21.93
C THR A 628 -5.93 -18.22 22.30
N ILE A 629 -5.66 -18.14 23.61
CA ILE A 629 -4.39 -17.64 24.16
C ILE A 629 -3.76 -18.69 25.06
N GLU A 630 -2.43 -18.65 25.14
CA GLU A 630 -1.64 -19.49 26.03
C GLU A 630 -0.66 -18.64 26.83
N PHE A 631 -0.59 -18.84 28.14
CA PHE A 631 0.34 -18.11 29.00
C PHE A 631 0.57 -18.84 30.32
N ASP A 632 1.68 -18.49 31.01
CA ASP A 632 1.99 -19.04 32.33
C ASP A 632 1.47 -18.12 33.44
N ALA A 633 0.76 -18.69 34.41
CA ALA A 633 0.29 -18.00 35.61
C ALA A 633 1.45 -17.73 36.58
N ASN A 634 2.37 -16.86 36.22
CA ASN A 634 3.64 -16.63 36.92
C ASN A 634 3.55 -15.67 38.13
N LYS A 635 2.40 -15.01 38.34
CA LYS A 635 2.17 -14.03 39.42
C LYS A 635 0.96 -14.47 40.25
N SER A 636 1.18 -14.69 41.56
CA SER A 636 0.03 -14.91 42.46
C SER A 636 -0.70 -13.61 42.75
N GLY A 637 -2.03 -13.68 42.88
CA GLY A 637 -2.87 -12.53 43.16
C GLY A 637 -4.28 -12.67 42.61
N THR A 638 -5.06 -11.63 42.77
CA THR A 638 -6.39 -11.50 42.17
C THR A 638 -6.32 -10.44 41.06
N PHE A 639 -6.58 -10.87 39.85
CA PHE A 639 -6.56 -10.01 38.67
C PHE A 639 -7.95 -9.90 38.10
N THR A 640 -8.40 -8.69 37.79
CA THR A 640 -9.64 -8.48 37.06
C THR A 640 -9.40 -8.60 35.57
N TYR A 641 -10.36 -9.23 34.87
CA TYR A 641 -10.49 -9.06 33.43
C TYR A 641 -11.81 -8.35 33.13
N TYR A 642 -11.84 -7.60 32.04
CA TYR A 642 -12.99 -6.74 31.69
C TYR A 642 -13.08 -6.54 30.18
N CYS A 643 -14.27 -6.13 29.73
CA CYS A 643 -14.50 -5.78 28.33
C CYS A 643 -13.92 -4.40 28.01
N THR A 644 -13.17 -4.30 26.90
CA THR A 644 -12.59 -3.04 26.41
C THR A 644 -13.44 -2.35 25.35
N GLU A 645 -14.44 -3.07 24.80
CA GLU A 645 -15.37 -2.56 23.79
C GLU A 645 -16.71 -2.15 24.41
N PHE A 646 -17.21 -0.94 24.10
CA PHE A 646 -18.49 -0.49 24.62
C PHE A 646 -19.65 -1.28 23.98
N CYS A 647 -19.96 -2.42 24.55
CA CYS A 647 -20.86 -3.43 23.97
C CYS A 647 -22.34 -3.27 24.38
N SER A 648 -22.67 -2.56 25.48
CA SER A 648 -24.03 -2.43 25.95
C SER A 648 -24.18 -1.34 27.02
N ALA A 649 -25.43 -1.05 27.46
CA ALA A 649 -25.68 -0.18 28.59
C ALA A 649 -25.11 -0.72 29.92
N LEU A 650 -24.90 -2.03 30.02
CA LEU A 650 -24.30 -2.70 31.18
C LEU A 650 -22.84 -3.07 30.94
N HIS A 651 -22.15 -2.38 30.01
CA HIS A 651 -20.75 -2.64 29.67
C HIS A 651 -19.83 -2.71 30.89
N LEU A 652 -20.02 -1.84 31.89
CA LEU A 652 -19.20 -1.83 33.11
C LEU A 652 -19.45 -3.03 34.04
N GLU A 653 -20.51 -3.78 33.82
CA GLU A 653 -20.81 -5.04 34.53
C GLU A 653 -20.05 -6.24 33.91
N MET A 654 -19.50 -6.06 32.70
CA MET A 654 -18.80 -7.13 31.97
C MET A 654 -17.37 -7.26 32.48
N ILE A 655 -17.24 -7.89 33.65
CA ILE A 655 -15.99 -8.15 34.37
C ILE A 655 -15.93 -9.58 34.87
N GLY A 656 -14.74 -10.01 35.24
CA GLY A 656 -14.53 -11.27 35.97
C GLY A 656 -13.20 -11.27 36.70
N TYR A 657 -12.88 -12.37 37.36
CA TYR A 657 -11.72 -12.49 38.21
C TYR A 657 -10.87 -13.70 37.86
N PHE A 658 -9.59 -13.47 37.61
CA PHE A 658 -8.56 -14.49 37.47
C PHE A 658 -7.77 -14.56 38.79
N LEU A 659 -7.95 -15.67 39.51
CA LEU A 659 -7.41 -15.88 40.85
C LEU A 659 -6.21 -16.84 40.76
N VAL A 660 -5.01 -16.35 41.04
CA VAL A 660 -3.80 -17.15 41.03
C VAL A 660 -3.34 -17.39 42.46
N LYS A 661 -3.54 -18.62 42.93
CA LYS A 661 -3.13 -19.05 44.26
C LYS A 661 -1.62 -19.16 44.34
N PRO A 662 -0.98 -18.86 45.54
CA PRO A 662 0.46 -18.97 45.74
C PRO A 662 1.02 -20.36 45.46
#